data_b0d1fb8822f78714fb9c6edb2f9c41c4
#
_entry.id   b0d1fb8822f78714fb9c6edb2f9c41c4
#
_cell.length_a   1.000
_cell.length_b   1.000
_cell.length_c   1.000
_cell.angle_alpha   90.00
_cell.angle_beta   90.00
_cell.angle_gamma   90.00
#
_symmetry.space_group_name_H-M   'P 1'
#
loop_
_entity.id
_entity.type
_entity.pdbx_description
1 polymer ?
#
loop_
_entity_poly.entity_id
_entity_poly.type
_entity_poly.pdbx_seq_one_letter_code
_entity_poly.pdbx_strand_id
1 'polypeptide(L)'
;MSLSERTLDILRNLARKPGHDEVKSFFAELLISEFGAERSAIDFERRVPEVKGRIDALIGRTVLEAKSDLKKEWVDVERRMPDYLKDREREEKQRFTGIATDGQAWAVFERVGGAIVKIKDTILDPAKGEQFLAWLDGVLALKSSLPPDALTIKSELGQDSVAYHRASQGLIAIWQKLENNAAVQLKRQLWASLLKLVYGKEIENDALWFQHSYLVIVAKSIALAVLGVTEDDPKKMLSGESFQKANIQGAVESDFFDWVIADPEGEALVRKIMAHVRRFRLDEVESDVMKILYESLIDSDQRHGLGEYYTPDWLAAKMVREAVERPVEQKVLDPACGSGSFLFHAVRAFLAEAEEGAMPIEARAGTACAHVAGMDIHPVAVIIARVTYLLALAPALAKRRGSISVPVYLGDAMQLSIGQNLSDKELIIVVPPAKTNNATGQIDGQGREMLQFPDAFCRVPVLFDKLIEHMRQSSEQDLSKDQVHGIIELEAKRHFLRGLDDEETRAVADMAKAYAVMNKLKKEGRDTVWAYVARNLSKPLAYSAADGWANVLIGNPPWVAFRHMSADLQKRFKELANGERVFVPRVASQNDLCALFAVRAAGLYLRPGGKLALVLPMATLSRGQYEKFRKGSYHSTRLAFETVWTMDETVQPLFPVPACAVFARKRATARALPDNVRAYSGTLPFRDAPEDIADAHLLVTENVPRPAEAVHSGGSPYRTKFRNGATLFPRMLIFVERTKVEKLGGDSGSPLVKSRRSSQEKCLGKTSPRLKKRWNLNLFVRFCWVKVLFLTR
;
A
#
# COMPACT_ATOMS: atom_id res chain seq x y z
N MET A 1 -12.65 -5.78 -26.03
CA MET A 1 -13.48 -6.34 -27.15
C MET A 1 -14.70 -5.46 -27.30
N SER A 2 -15.08 -5.05 -28.52
CA SER A 2 -16.31 -4.29 -28.70
C SER A 2 -17.52 -5.17 -28.43
N LEU A 3 -18.49 -4.67 -27.67
CA LEU A 3 -19.76 -5.36 -27.40
C LEU A 3 -20.46 -5.75 -28.72
N SER A 4 -21.21 -6.85 -28.70
CA SER A 4 -22.03 -7.26 -29.84
C SER A 4 -23.13 -6.20 -30.11
N GLU A 5 -23.55 -6.07 -31.38
CA GLU A 5 -24.61 -5.13 -31.74
C GLU A 5 -25.91 -5.45 -30.99
N ARG A 6 -26.19 -6.74 -30.80
CA ARG A 6 -27.34 -7.20 -30.01
C ARG A 6 -27.26 -6.74 -28.56
N THR A 7 -26.12 -6.84 -27.92
CA THR A 7 -25.91 -6.39 -26.54
C THR A 7 -26.10 -4.91 -26.40
N LEU A 8 -25.53 -4.14 -27.34
CA LEU A 8 -25.71 -2.68 -27.39
C LEU A 8 -27.17 -2.31 -27.53
N ASP A 9 -27.96 -3.02 -28.32
CA ASP A 9 -29.39 -2.77 -28.48
C ASP A 9 -30.17 -3.09 -27.20
N ILE A 10 -29.86 -4.17 -26.50
CA ILE A 10 -30.47 -4.47 -25.21
C ILE A 10 -30.17 -3.35 -24.20
N LEU A 11 -28.90 -2.91 -24.11
CA LEU A 11 -28.51 -1.83 -23.20
C LEU A 11 -29.19 -0.48 -23.56
N ARG A 12 -29.32 -0.16 -24.84
CA ARG A 12 -30.04 1.02 -25.29
C ARG A 12 -31.53 0.97 -24.93
N ASN A 13 -32.17 -0.18 -25.06
CA ASN A 13 -33.56 -0.37 -24.70
C ASN A 13 -33.76 -0.26 -23.18
N LEU A 14 -32.92 -0.90 -22.39
CA LEU A 14 -32.93 -0.75 -20.91
C LEU A 14 -32.77 0.71 -20.48
N ALA A 15 -31.85 1.46 -21.10
CA ALA A 15 -31.58 2.85 -20.76
C ALA A 15 -32.74 3.81 -21.06
N ARG A 16 -33.72 3.40 -21.90
CA ARG A 16 -34.93 4.18 -22.20
C ARG A 16 -36.03 4.06 -21.17
N LYS A 17 -35.82 3.33 -20.07
CA LYS A 17 -36.83 3.02 -19.05
C LYS A 17 -38.05 2.35 -19.65
N PRO A 18 -37.91 1.16 -20.18
CA PRO A 18 -39.03 0.40 -20.71
C PRO A 18 -40.04 0.05 -19.58
N GLY A 19 -41.19 -0.46 -19.96
CA GLY A 19 -42.17 -0.90 -18.96
C GLY A 19 -41.64 -2.04 -18.07
N HIS A 20 -42.27 -2.21 -16.89
CA HIS A 20 -41.89 -3.20 -15.88
C HIS A 20 -41.60 -4.62 -16.44
N ASP A 21 -42.45 -5.13 -17.32
CA ASP A 21 -42.28 -6.47 -17.91
C ASP A 21 -41.20 -6.51 -18.99
N GLU A 22 -41.02 -5.40 -19.70
CA GLU A 22 -39.93 -5.26 -20.66
C GLU A 22 -38.57 -5.21 -19.99
N VAL A 23 -38.44 -4.52 -18.84
CA VAL A 23 -37.21 -4.54 -18.03
C VAL A 23 -36.82 -5.96 -17.68
N LYS A 24 -37.76 -6.78 -17.20
CA LYS A 24 -37.53 -8.20 -16.88
C LYS A 24 -37.07 -8.99 -18.10
N SER A 25 -37.72 -8.77 -19.26
CA SER A 25 -37.40 -9.45 -20.50
C SER A 25 -36.01 -9.11 -21.01
N PHE A 26 -35.66 -7.81 -21.10
CA PHE A 26 -34.36 -7.36 -21.56
C PHE A 26 -33.24 -7.79 -20.59
N PHE A 27 -33.51 -7.76 -19.29
CA PHE A 27 -32.53 -8.20 -18.31
C PHE A 27 -32.26 -9.71 -18.44
N ALA A 28 -33.29 -10.54 -18.59
CA ALA A 28 -33.13 -11.96 -18.83
C ALA A 28 -32.37 -12.26 -20.13
N GLU A 29 -32.68 -11.51 -21.21
CA GLU A 29 -31.95 -11.65 -22.47
C GLU A 29 -30.46 -11.26 -22.32
N LEU A 30 -30.17 -10.21 -21.56
CA LEU A 30 -28.80 -9.81 -21.24
C LEU A 30 -28.05 -10.89 -20.47
N LEU A 31 -28.69 -11.51 -19.47
CA LEU A 31 -28.09 -12.60 -18.71
C LEU A 31 -27.75 -13.81 -19.57
N ILE A 32 -28.64 -14.16 -20.49
CA ILE A 32 -28.43 -15.30 -21.38
C ILE A 32 -27.33 -14.99 -22.41
N SER A 33 -27.38 -13.80 -23.03
CA SER A 33 -26.46 -13.46 -24.12
C SER A 33 -25.03 -13.15 -23.66
N GLU A 34 -24.86 -12.46 -22.53
CA GLU A 34 -23.56 -11.96 -22.05
C GLU A 34 -22.96 -12.81 -20.94
N PHE A 35 -23.79 -13.46 -20.14
CA PHE A 35 -23.32 -14.23 -18.99
C PHE A 35 -23.55 -15.74 -19.15
N GLY A 36 -24.15 -16.17 -20.25
CA GLY A 36 -24.39 -17.59 -20.53
C GLY A 36 -25.34 -18.25 -19.53
N ALA A 37 -26.20 -17.44 -18.88
CA ALA A 37 -27.17 -17.98 -17.93
C ALA A 37 -28.20 -18.88 -18.65
N GLU A 38 -28.52 -20.03 -18.07
CA GLU A 38 -29.60 -20.86 -18.54
C GLU A 38 -30.95 -20.21 -18.21
N ARG A 39 -31.89 -20.23 -19.13
CA ARG A 39 -33.21 -19.65 -18.88
C ARG A 39 -33.94 -20.34 -17.71
N SER A 40 -33.63 -21.60 -17.46
CA SER A 40 -34.12 -22.38 -16.31
C SER A 40 -33.60 -21.91 -14.96
N ALA A 41 -32.46 -21.17 -14.96
CA ALA A 41 -31.86 -20.60 -13.75
C ALA A 41 -32.52 -19.28 -13.31
N ILE A 42 -33.46 -18.73 -14.10
CA ILE A 42 -34.18 -17.48 -13.82
C ILE A 42 -35.61 -17.82 -13.45
N ASP A 43 -35.94 -17.68 -12.16
CA ASP A 43 -37.30 -17.94 -11.65
C ASP A 43 -38.09 -16.63 -11.59
N PHE A 44 -39.08 -16.47 -12.48
CA PHE A 44 -39.92 -15.27 -12.57
C PHE A 44 -41.16 -15.38 -11.70
N GLU A 45 -41.63 -14.25 -11.16
CA GLU A 45 -42.87 -14.07 -10.44
C GLU A 45 -43.02 -15.01 -9.23
N ARG A 46 -41.92 -15.31 -8.52
CA ARG A 46 -42.00 -16.20 -7.33
C ARG A 46 -42.78 -15.56 -6.19
N ARG A 47 -43.77 -16.27 -5.70
CA ARG A 47 -44.62 -15.82 -4.57
C ARG A 47 -43.83 -15.80 -3.27
N VAL A 48 -44.02 -14.74 -2.49
CA VAL A 48 -43.53 -14.63 -1.12
C VAL A 48 -44.77 -14.60 -0.19
N PRO A 49 -45.09 -15.74 0.50
CA PRO A 49 -46.33 -15.89 1.25
C PRO A 49 -46.54 -14.84 2.35
N GLU A 50 -45.46 -14.46 3.03
CA GLU A 50 -45.53 -13.57 4.20
C GLU A 50 -45.79 -12.12 3.87
N VAL A 51 -45.41 -11.67 2.68
CA VAL A 51 -45.52 -10.26 2.26
C VAL A 51 -46.69 -9.99 1.36
N LYS A 52 -47.48 -11.03 1.01
CA LYS A 52 -48.55 -10.99 -0.03
C LYS A 52 -48.04 -10.38 -1.36
N GLY A 53 -46.76 -10.61 -1.67
CA GLY A 53 -46.07 -10.08 -2.84
C GLY A 53 -45.45 -11.17 -3.71
N ARG A 54 -44.90 -10.76 -4.86
CA ARG A 54 -44.09 -11.60 -5.74
C ARG A 54 -42.75 -10.93 -6.00
N ILE A 55 -41.72 -11.73 -6.00
CA ILE A 55 -40.40 -11.34 -6.50
C ILE A 55 -40.47 -11.35 -8.03
N ASP A 56 -40.03 -10.27 -8.70
CA ASP A 56 -40.11 -10.17 -10.15
C ASP A 56 -39.21 -11.18 -10.86
N ALA A 57 -38.00 -11.39 -10.37
CA ALA A 57 -37.14 -12.49 -10.77
C ALA A 57 -36.20 -12.91 -9.64
N LEU A 58 -35.85 -14.19 -9.60
CA LEU A 58 -34.84 -14.79 -8.73
C LEU A 58 -33.81 -15.46 -9.59
N ILE A 59 -32.53 -15.06 -9.40
CA ILE A 59 -31.39 -15.55 -10.18
C ILE A 59 -30.34 -15.99 -9.20
N GLY A 60 -30.18 -17.31 -9.02
CA GLY A 60 -29.30 -17.82 -7.99
C GLY A 60 -29.63 -17.21 -6.62
N ARG A 61 -28.72 -16.41 -6.07
CA ARG A 61 -28.93 -15.73 -4.77
C ARG A 61 -29.30 -14.25 -4.92
N THR A 62 -29.79 -13.83 -6.08
CA THR A 62 -30.15 -12.44 -6.35
C THR A 62 -31.64 -12.32 -6.59
N VAL A 63 -32.30 -11.45 -5.82
CA VAL A 63 -33.68 -11.02 -5.99
C VAL A 63 -33.71 -9.78 -6.86
N LEU A 64 -34.47 -9.81 -7.95
CA LEU A 64 -34.71 -8.66 -8.80
C LEU A 64 -36.12 -8.08 -8.52
N GLU A 65 -36.17 -6.77 -8.37
CA GLU A 65 -37.40 -5.96 -8.33
C GLU A 65 -37.34 -4.94 -9.44
N ALA A 66 -38.15 -5.10 -10.47
CA ALA A 66 -38.30 -4.17 -11.58
C ALA A 66 -39.32 -3.08 -11.24
N LYS A 67 -39.12 -1.87 -11.73
CA LYS A 67 -40.01 -0.72 -11.58
C LYS A 67 -40.14 0.01 -12.90
N SER A 68 -41.22 0.76 -13.07
CA SER A 68 -41.41 1.64 -14.22
C SER A 68 -40.61 2.93 -14.08
N ASP A 69 -40.44 3.43 -12.87
CA ASP A 69 -39.62 4.59 -12.54
C ASP A 69 -39.06 4.40 -11.12
N LEU A 70 -37.81 3.99 -11.01
CA LEU A 70 -37.19 3.67 -9.72
C LEU A 70 -37.20 4.85 -8.76
N LYS A 71 -37.08 6.08 -9.27
CA LYS A 71 -37.05 7.27 -8.42
C LYS A 71 -38.41 7.56 -7.79
N LYS A 72 -39.50 7.39 -8.54
CA LYS A 72 -40.86 7.60 -8.02
C LYS A 72 -41.32 6.47 -7.11
N GLU A 73 -40.90 5.26 -7.39
CA GLU A 73 -41.30 4.06 -6.66
C GLU A 73 -40.29 3.64 -5.59
N TRP A 74 -39.34 4.52 -5.26
CA TRP A 74 -38.26 4.22 -4.30
C TRP A 74 -38.77 3.78 -2.93
N VAL A 75 -39.80 4.43 -2.39
CA VAL A 75 -40.41 4.10 -1.11
C VAL A 75 -40.99 2.67 -1.08
N ASP A 76 -41.54 2.23 -2.21
CA ASP A 76 -42.06 0.86 -2.33
C ASP A 76 -40.90 -0.17 -2.33
N VAL A 77 -39.78 0.14 -3.02
CA VAL A 77 -38.59 -0.70 -2.99
C VAL A 77 -38.00 -0.81 -1.58
N GLU A 78 -37.82 0.32 -0.89
CA GLU A 78 -37.29 0.32 0.47
C GLU A 78 -38.17 -0.48 1.45
N ARG A 79 -39.47 -0.53 1.23
CA ARG A 79 -40.41 -1.30 2.02
C ARG A 79 -40.36 -2.79 1.71
N ARG A 80 -40.36 -3.18 0.43
CA ARG A 80 -40.53 -4.58 -0.02
C ARG A 80 -39.20 -5.34 -0.05
N MET A 81 -38.11 -4.74 -0.50
CA MET A 81 -36.85 -5.42 -0.63
C MET A 81 -36.34 -6.06 0.67
N PRO A 82 -36.45 -5.41 1.84
CA PRO A 82 -36.07 -6.05 3.10
C PRO A 82 -36.89 -7.34 3.38
N ASP A 83 -38.14 -7.33 3.06
CA ASP A 83 -39.01 -8.49 3.33
C ASP A 83 -38.72 -9.65 2.38
N TYR A 84 -38.46 -9.35 1.09
CA TYR A 84 -38.07 -10.37 0.11
C TYR A 84 -36.74 -11.04 0.47
N LEU A 85 -35.72 -10.23 0.86
CA LEU A 85 -34.44 -10.77 1.25
C LEU A 85 -34.49 -11.57 2.54
N LYS A 86 -35.26 -11.11 3.56
CA LYS A 86 -35.46 -11.85 4.81
C LYS A 86 -36.11 -13.20 4.59
N ASP A 87 -37.13 -13.25 3.72
CA ASP A 87 -37.86 -14.48 3.40
C ASP A 87 -36.91 -15.50 2.74
N ARG A 88 -36.17 -15.08 1.70
CA ARG A 88 -35.23 -15.95 0.98
C ARG A 88 -34.11 -16.46 1.89
N GLU A 89 -33.52 -15.56 2.69
CA GLU A 89 -32.45 -15.92 3.61
C GLU A 89 -32.88 -16.92 4.68
N ARG A 90 -34.15 -16.83 5.12
CA ARG A 90 -34.73 -17.77 6.08
C ARG A 90 -34.98 -19.13 5.46
N GLU A 91 -35.57 -19.16 4.25
CA GLU A 91 -35.87 -20.43 3.55
C GLU A 91 -34.61 -21.20 3.19
N GLU A 92 -33.62 -20.50 2.61
CA GLU A 92 -32.43 -21.15 2.06
C GLU A 92 -31.22 -21.15 3.02
N LYS A 93 -31.36 -20.50 4.18
CA LYS A 93 -30.29 -20.35 5.19
C LYS A 93 -28.99 -19.75 4.62
N GLN A 94 -29.11 -18.93 3.58
CA GLN A 94 -28.04 -18.29 2.88
C GLN A 94 -28.32 -16.79 2.70
N ARG A 95 -27.27 -15.97 2.51
CA ARG A 95 -27.42 -14.54 2.26
C ARG A 95 -27.81 -14.27 0.81
N PHE A 96 -28.74 -13.33 0.63
CA PHE A 96 -29.24 -12.89 -0.66
C PHE A 96 -28.87 -11.44 -0.94
N THR A 97 -28.73 -11.12 -2.22
CA THR A 97 -28.54 -9.75 -2.75
C THR A 97 -29.83 -9.30 -3.44
N GLY A 98 -30.27 -8.09 -3.21
CA GLY A 98 -31.40 -7.48 -3.88
C GLY A 98 -30.95 -6.50 -4.97
N ILE A 99 -31.58 -6.53 -6.13
CA ILE A 99 -31.42 -5.54 -7.20
C ILE A 99 -32.77 -4.89 -7.45
N ALA A 100 -32.83 -3.56 -7.43
CA ALA A 100 -33.98 -2.81 -7.90
C ALA A 100 -33.58 -1.98 -9.12
N THR A 101 -34.42 -1.97 -10.16
CA THR A 101 -34.10 -1.26 -11.41
C THR A 101 -35.35 -0.81 -12.18
N ASP A 102 -35.24 0.29 -12.91
CA ASP A 102 -36.19 0.72 -13.98
C ASP A 102 -35.56 0.56 -15.39
N GLY A 103 -34.51 -0.23 -15.50
CA GLY A 103 -33.71 -0.40 -16.71
C GLY A 103 -32.58 0.62 -16.83
N GLN A 104 -32.78 1.88 -16.51
CA GLN A 104 -31.75 2.92 -16.52
C GLN A 104 -31.04 3.03 -15.18
N ALA A 105 -31.77 3.20 -14.09
CA ALA A 105 -31.24 3.29 -12.74
C ALA A 105 -31.23 1.89 -12.08
N TRP A 106 -30.16 1.58 -11.36
CA TRP A 106 -29.92 0.30 -10.73
C TRP A 106 -29.46 0.50 -9.29
N ALA A 107 -30.02 -0.23 -8.34
CA ALA A 107 -29.64 -0.18 -6.95
C ALA A 107 -29.48 -1.60 -6.36
N VAL A 108 -28.44 -1.80 -5.57
CA VAL A 108 -28.11 -3.08 -4.93
C VAL A 108 -28.35 -3.00 -3.43
N PHE A 109 -28.95 -4.03 -2.86
CA PHE A 109 -29.30 -4.14 -1.44
C PHE A 109 -28.76 -5.43 -0.84
N GLU A 110 -28.27 -5.35 0.40
CA GLU A 110 -27.86 -6.51 1.20
C GLU A 110 -28.14 -6.31 2.69
N ARG A 111 -28.07 -7.41 3.44
CA ARG A 111 -28.13 -7.36 4.89
C ARG A 111 -26.74 -7.06 5.48
N VAL A 112 -26.66 -5.97 6.22
CA VAL A 112 -25.48 -5.54 6.97
C VAL A 112 -25.91 -5.23 8.41
N GLY A 113 -25.23 -5.78 9.40
CA GLY A 113 -25.53 -5.53 10.82
C GLY A 113 -26.98 -5.84 11.24
N GLY A 114 -27.62 -6.80 10.57
CA GLY A 114 -29.03 -7.17 10.83
C GLY A 114 -30.07 -6.35 10.04
N ALA A 115 -29.72 -5.20 9.48
CA ALA A 115 -30.56 -4.38 8.63
C ALA A 115 -30.29 -4.63 7.13
N ILE A 116 -31.30 -4.43 6.28
CA ILE A 116 -31.12 -4.40 4.83
C ILE A 116 -30.79 -2.96 4.44
N VAL A 117 -29.68 -2.78 3.75
CA VAL A 117 -29.19 -1.45 3.34
C VAL A 117 -28.89 -1.44 1.84
N LYS A 118 -28.97 -0.25 1.24
CA LYS A 118 -28.51 -0.02 -0.11
C LYS A 118 -26.97 0.01 -0.13
N ILE A 119 -26.36 -0.89 -0.89
CA ILE A 119 -24.91 -1.04 -1.00
C ILE A 119 -24.33 -0.07 -2.03
N LYS A 120 -24.93 -0.05 -3.22
CA LYS A 120 -24.47 0.74 -4.38
C LYS A 120 -25.64 1.04 -5.30
N ASP A 121 -25.51 2.14 -6.03
CA ASP A 121 -26.37 2.43 -7.18
C ASP A 121 -25.51 2.80 -8.40
N THR A 122 -26.06 2.65 -9.58
CA THR A 122 -25.45 3.06 -10.85
C THR A 122 -26.52 3.45 -11.85
N ILE A 123 -26.12 4.19 -12.88
CA ILE A 123 -26.97 4.58 -14.01
C ILE A 123 -26.39 3.96 -15.27
N LEU A 124 -27.21 3.21 -16.00
CA LEU A 124 -26.82 2.63 -17.27
C LEU A 124 -26.63 3.73 -18.32
N ASP A 125 -25.41 3.87 -18.80
CA ASP A 125 -25.04 4.65 -19.97
C ASP A 125 -24.63 3.66 -21.08
N PRO A 126 -25.40 3.55 -22.18
CA PRO A 126 -25.06 2.63 -23.26
C PRO A 126 -23.70 2.89 -23.91
N ALA A 127 -23.19 4.14 -23.85
CA ALA A 127 -21.85 4.47 -24.33
C ALA A 127 -20.73 3.87 -23.46
N LYS A 128 -21.06 3.47 -22.21
CA LYS A 128 -20.17 2.80 -21.24
C LYS A 128 -20.65 1.39 -20.93
N GLY A 129 -21.23 0.71 -21.92
CA GLY A 129 -21.86 -0.61 -21.76
C GLY A 129 -20.94 -1.66 -21.14
N GLU A 130 -19.65 -1.69 -21.52
CA GLU A 130 -18.67 -2.63 -20.94
C GLU A 130 -18.49 -2.41 -19.42
N GLN A 131 -18.45 -1.16 -18.98
CA GLN A 131 -18.35 -0.84 -17.55
C GLN A 131 -19.61 -1.26 -16.78
N PHE A 132 -20.79 -1.08 -17.38
CA PHE A 132 -22.04 -1.54 -16.78
C PHE A 132 -22.09 -3.06 -16.68
N LEU A 133 -21.69 -3.79 -17.71
CA LEU A 133 -21.65 -5.25 -17.69
C LEU A 133 -20.67 -5.80 -16.65
N ALA A 134 -19.51 -5.18 -16.52
CA ALA A 134 -18.55 -5.53 -15.47
C ALA A 134 -19.14 -5.27 -14.07
N TRP A 135 -19.85 -4.14 -13.88
CA TRP A 135 -20.54 -3.85 -12.63
C TRP A 135 -21.65 -4.90 -12.34
N LEU A 136 -22.44 -5.24 -13.33
CA LEU A 136 -23.51 -6.22 -13.18
C LEU A 136 -22.98 -7.61 -12.86
N ASP A 137 -21.88 -8.03 -13.48
CA ASP A 137 -21.22 -9.28 -13.17
C ASP A 137 -20.69 -9.30 -11.72
N GLY A 138 -20.10 -8.21 -11.27
CA GLY A 138 -19.67 -8.04 -9.87
C GLY A 138 -20.82 -8.19 -8.86
N VAL A 139 -22.05 -7.78 -9.22
CA VAL A 139 -23.25 -8.00 -8.41
C VAL A 139 -23.70 -9.45 -8.41
N LEU A 140 -23.81 -10.03 -9.60
CA LEU A 140 -24.40 -11.35 -9.83
C LEU A 140 -23.42 -12.50 -9.63
N ALA A 141 -22.11 -12.21 -9.73
CA ALA A 141 -21.01 -13.19 -9.64
C ALA A 141 -21.18 -14.39 -10.59
N LEU A 142 -21.66 -14.15 -11.80
CA LEU A 142 -22.00 -15.19 -12.78
C LEU A 142 -20.78 -15.70 -13.57
N LYS A 143 -19.84 -14.82 -13.92
CA LYS A 143 -18.64 -15.22 -14.65
C LYS A 143 -17.67 -15.92 -13.71
N SER A 144 -17.20 -17.08 -14.11
CA SER A 144 -16.04 -17.77 -13.55
C SER A 144 -14.84 -17.52 -14.44
N SER A 145 -13.61 -17.67 -13.90
CA SER A 145 -12.41 -17.56 -14.72
C SER A 145 -12.14 -16.14 -15.25
N LEU A 146 -12.13 -15.15 -14.33
CA LEU A 146 -11.82 -13.75 -14.64
C LEU A 146 -10.31 -13.58 -14.92
N PRO A 147 -9.93 -12.81 -15.95
CA PRO A 147 -8.52 -12.49 -16.19
C PRO A 147 -7.98 -11.56 -15.10
N PRO A 148 -6.76 -11.78 -14.59
CA PRO A 148 -6.18 -10.96 -13.54
C PRO A 148 -5.47 -9.71 -14.11
N ASP A 149 -6.09 -9.02 -15.06
CA ASP A 149 -5.58 -7.78 -15.61
C ASP A 149 -6.00 -6.54 -14.79
N ALA A 150 -5.36 -5.41 -15.08
CA ALA A 150 -5.56 -4.16 -14.35
C ALA A 150 -7.01 -3.66 -14.35
N LEU A 151 -7.72 -3.81 -15.47
CA LEU A 151 -9.10 -3.34 -15.61
C LEU A 151 -10.06 -4.23 -14.83
N THR A 152 -9.90 -5.54 -14.95
CA THR A 152 -10.73 -6.54 -14.24
C THR A 152 -10.52 -6.46 -12.73
N ILE A 153 -9.28 -6.40 -12.26
CA ILE A 153 -8.98 -6.24 -10.82
C ILE A 153 -9.61 -4.95 -10.28
N LYS A 154 -9.49 -3.84 -10.99
CA LYS A 154 -10.05 -2.56 -10.56
C LYS A 154 -11.57 -2.57 -10.56
N SER A 155 -12.22 -3.16 -11.56
CA SER A 155 -13.68 -3.18 -11.65
C SER A 155 -14.32 -4.15 -10.65
N GLU A 156 -13.67 -5.27 -10.35
CA GLU A 156 -14.21 -6.32 -9.47
C GLU A 156 -13.87 -6.13 -7.99
N LEU A 157 -12.69 -5.57 -7.68
CA LEU A 157 -12.17 -5.46 -6.31
C LEU A 157 -11.84 -4.02 -5.89
N GLY A 158 -11.73 -3.07 -6.83
CA GLY A 158 -11.37 -1.68 -6.55
C GLY A 158 -12.47 -0.88 -5.86
N GLN A 159 -12.20 0.40 -5.58
CA GLN A 159 -13.06 1.29 -4.78
C GLN A 159 -14.48 1.44 -5.33
N ASP A 160 -14.66 1.38 -6.65
CA ASP A 160 -15.95 1.50 -7.29
C ASP A 160 -16.70 0.17 -7.42
N SER A 161 -16.09 -0.95 -7.03
CA SER A 161 -16.70 -2.27 -7.14
C SER A 161 -17.81 -2.49 -6.10
N VAL A 162 -18.76 -3.34 -6.44
CA VAL A 162 -19.81 -3.78 -5.50
C VAL A 162 -19.19 -4.55 -4.33
N ALA A 163 -18.15 -5.35 -4.60
CA ALA A 163 -17.46 -6.11 -3.57
C ALA A 163 -16.84 -5.20 -2.50
N TYR A 164 -16.19 -4.12 -2.90
CA TYR A 164 -15.62 -3.14 -1.97
C TYR A 164 -16.71 -2.44 -1.14
N HIS A 165 -17.78 -1.93 -1.79
CA HIS A 165 -18.86 -1.24 -1.07
C HIS A 165 -19.56 -2.15 -0.05
N ARG A 166 -19.81 -3.40 -0.42
CA ARG A 166 -20.35 -4.44 0.47
C ARG A 166 -19.42 -4.69 1.66
N ALA A 167 -18.14 -4.87 1.38
CA ALA A 167 -17.15 -5.14 2.42
C ALA A 167 -16.98 -3.94 3.35
N SER A 168 -16.91 -2.72 2.82
CA SER A 168 -16.76 -1.51 3.61
C SER A 168 -17.92 -1.31 4.61
N GLN A 169 -19.15 -1.47 4.17
CA GLN A 169 -20.31 -1.38 5.06
C GLN A 169 -20.32 -2.50 6.11
N GLY A 170 -19.93 -3.72 5.70
CA GLY A 170 -19.79 -4.85 6.62
C GLY A 170 -18.75 -4.60 7.70
N LEU A 171 -17.56 -4.11 7.31
CA LEU A 171 -16.47 -3.80 8.25
C LEU A 171 -16.88 -2.70 9.25
N ILE A 172 -17.58 -1.66 8.81
CA ILE A 172 -18.08 -0.59 9.68
C ILE A 172 -19.06 -1.18 10.71
N ALA A 173 -20.02 -2.01 10.28
CA ALA A 173 -20.99 -2.61 11.18
C ALA A 173 -20.35 -3.56 12.21
N ILE A 174 -19.35 -4.34 11.80
CA ILE A 174 -18.59 -5.23 12.70
C ILE A 174 -17.77 -4.38 13.69
N TRP A 175 -17.13 -3.30 13.24
CA TRP A 175 -16.38 -2.39 14.09
C TRP A 175 -17.24 -1.81 15.20
N GLN A 176 -18.45 -1.33 14.88
CA GLN A 176 -19.38 -0.78 15.88
C GLN A 176 -19.71 -1.78 17.01
N LYS A 177 -19.70 -3.08 16.73
CA LYS A 177 -19.89 -4.13 17.75
C LYS A 177 -18.60 -4.39 18.57
N LEU A 178 -17.44 -4.24 17.94
CA LEU A 178 -16.13 -4.62 18.49
C LEU A 178 -15.29 -3.46 18.98
N GLU A 179 -15.75 -2.22 18.85
CA GLU A 179 -14.98 -1.01 19.20
C GLU A 179 -14.51 -0.96 20.65
N ASN A 180 -15.22 -1.64 21.58
CA ASN A 180 -14.85 -1.75 22.98
C ASN A 180 -14.07 -3.04 23.32
N ASN A 181 -13.76 -3.90 22.34
CA ASN A 181 -12.98 -5.09 22.56
C ASN A 181 -11.49 -4.76 22.70
N ALA A 182 -10.90 -5.10 23.85
CA ALA A 182 -9.51 -4.74 24.19
C ALA A 182 -8.47 -5.25 23.17
N ALA A 183 -8.63 -6.47 22.67
CA ALA A 183 -7.72 -7.06 21.69
C ALA A 183 -7.82 -6.37 20.33
N VAL A 184 -9.02 -6.00 19.89
CA VAL A 184 -9.28 -5.27 18.64
C VAL A 184 -8.72 -3.87 18.73
N GLN A 185 -8.92 -3.18 19.85
CA GLN A 185 -8.36 -1.84 20.09
C GLN A 185 -6.84 -1.85 20.09
N LEU A 186 -6.20 -2.86 20.68
CA LEU A 186 -4.74 -2.99 20.65
C LEU A 186 -4.22 -3.12 19.22
N LYS A 187 -4.85 -3.95 18.38
CA LYS A 187 -4.48 -4.10 16.96
C LYS A 187 -4.59 -2.77 16.20
N ARG A 188 -5.68 -2.03 16.42
CA ARG A 188 -5.90 -0.70 15.85
C ARG A 188 -4.82 0.32 16.28
N GLN A 189 -4.47 0.33 17.59
CA GLN A 189 -3.44 1.23 18.13
C GLN A 189 -2.05 0.89 17.62
N LEU A 190 -1.68 -0.38 17.54
CA LEU A 190 -0.39 -0.82 17.00
C LEU A 190 -0.25 -0.46 15.52
N TRP A 191 -1.28 -0.71 14.72
CA TRP A 191 -1.33 -0.28 13.33
C TRP A 191 -1.15 1.24 13.20
N ALA A 192 -1.90 2.04 13.97
CA ALA A 192 -1.80 3.50 13.96
C ALA A 192 -0.40 3.98 14.39
N SER A 193 0.22 3.32 15.37
CA SER A 193 1.57 3.64 15.85
C SER A 193 2.63 3.39 14.79
N LEU A 194 2.53 2.29 14.05
CA LEU A 194 3.42 2.00 12.92
C LEU A 194 3.24 3.01 11.80
N LEU A 195 2.00 3.36 11.45
CA LEU A 195 1.74 4.40 10.45
C LEU A 195 2.23 5.78 10.90
N LYS A 196 2.16 6.09 12.19
CA LYS A 196 2.75 7.33 12.73
C LYS A 196 4.27 7.38 12.51
N LEU A 197 4.97 6.26 12.60
CA LEU A 197 6.39 6.19 12.27
C LEU A 197 6.65 6.48 10.78
N VAL A 198 5.81 5.93 9.91
CA VAL A 198 5.91 6.14 8.45
C VAL A 198 5.60 7.59 8.06
N TYR A 199 4.49 8.11 8.55
CA TYR A 199 3.91 9.37 8.08
C TYR A 199 4.19 10.57 8.96
N GLY A 200 4.75 10.35 10.15
CA GLY A 200 5.02 11.41 11.12
C GLY A 200 3.79 12.12 11.68
N LYS A 201 2.58 11.58 11.45
CA LYS A 201 1.30 12.14 11.89
C LYS A 201 0.45 11.04 12.52
N GLU A 202 -0.33 11.41 13.52
CA GLU A 202 -1.36 10.51 14.05
C GLU A 202 -2.46 10.30 13.02
N ILE A 203 -2.86 9.04 12.83
CA ILE A 203 -3.96 8.68 11.95
C ILE A 203 -5.17 8.40 12.82
N GLU A 204 -6.07 9.38 12.88
CA GLU A 204 -7.31 9.31 13.64
C GLU A 204 -8.47 8.72 12.82
N ASN A 205 -8.31 8.61 11.50
CA ASN A 205 -9.38 8.25 10.57
C ASN A 205 -9.56 6.73 10.46
N ASP A 206 -10.70 6.23 10.93
CA ASP A 206 -11.09 4.81 10.82
C ASP A 206 -11.38 4.38 9.37
N ALA A 207 -11.68 5.29 8.46
CA ALA A 207 -11.89 4.93 7.06
C ALA A 207 -10.65 4.26 6.44
N LEU A 208 -9.45 4.75 6.76
CA LEU A 208 -8.20 4.12 6.29
C LEU A 208 -8.00 2.74 6.93
N TRP A 209 -8.41 2.55 8.19
CA TRP A 209 -8.39 1.25 8.86
C TRP A 209 -9.26 0.22 8.14
N PHE A 210 -10.46 0.60 7.72
CA PHE A 210 -11.37 -0.27 6.98
C PHE A 210 -10.87 -0.56 5.56
N GLN A 211 -10.33 0.44 4.87
CA GLN A 211 -9.71 0.27 3.56
C GLN A 211 -8.55 -0.72 3.61
N HIS A 212 -7.66 -0.58 4.59
CA HIS A 212 -6.54 -1.48 4.81
C HIS A 212 -7.01 -2.88 5.21
N SER A 213 -8.04 -3.00 6.07
CA SER A 213 -8.62 -4.31 6.43
C SER A 213 -9.16 -5.04 5.21
N TYR A 214 -9.95 -4.36 4.37
CA TYR A 214 -10.46 -4.94 3.13
C TYR A 214 -9.32 -5.40 2.22
N LEU A 215 -8.36 -4.52 1.96
CA LEU A 215 -7.22 -4.80 1.08
C LEU A 215 -6.42 -6.02 1.56
N VAL A 216 -6.18 -6.13 2.86
CA VAL A 216 -5.42 -7.25 3.44
C VAL A 216 -6.20 -8.55 3.36
N ILE A 217 -7.51 -8.53 3.59
CA ILE A 217 -8.37 -9.71 3.44
C ILE A 217 -8.35 -10.20 1.98
N VAL A 218 -8.49 -9.28 1.02
CA VAL A 218 -8.39 -9.61 -0.41
C VAL A 218 -7.00 -10.16 -0.74
N ALA A 219 -5.93 -9.51 -0.28
CA ALA A 219 -4.55 -9.94 -0.51
C ALA A 219 -4.31 -11.37 0.00
N LYS A 220 -4.71 -11.66 1.24
CA LYS A 220 -4.60 -13.01 1.81
C LYS A 220 -5.45 -14.04 1.06
N SER A 221 -6.61 -13.64 0.57
CA SER A 221 -7.48 -14.49 -0.25
C SER A 221 -6.84 -14.81 -1.62
N ILE A 222 -6.19 -13.82 -2.24
CA ILE A 222 -5.40 -14.00 -3.47
C ILE A 222 -4.24 -14.96 -3.22
N ALA A 223 -3.48 -14.76 -2.14
CA ALA A 223 -2.38 -15.64 -1.76
C ALA A 223 -2.83 -17.10 -1.63
N LEU A 224 -3.99 -17.35 -1.00
CA LEU A 224 -4.56 -18.68 -0.85
C LEU A 224 -4.95 -19.30 -2.21
N ALA A 225 -5.58 -18.50 -3.07
CA ALA A 225 -6.01 -18.95 -4.39
C ALA A 225 -4.82 -19.33 -5.31
N VAL A 226 -3.71 -18.57 -5.25
CA VAL A 226 -2.46 -18.88 -5.96
C VAL A 226 -1.89 -20.25 -5.58
N LEU A 227 -2.08 -20.66 -4.34
CA LEU A 227 -1.62 -21.99 -3.88
C LEU A 227 -2.49 -23.14 -4.36
N GLY A 228 -3.64 -22.88 -4.95
CA GLY A 228 -4.62 -23.92 -5.31
C GLY A 228 -5.18 -24.69 -4.10
N VAL A 229 -5.07 -24.15 -2.90
CA VAL A 229 -5.58 -24.77 -1.67
C VAL A 229 -7.04 -24.42 -1.49
N THR A 230 -7.89 -25.43 -1.39
CA THR A 230 -9.30 -25.29 -1.01
C THR A 230 -9.39 -25.14 0.50
N GLU A 231 -9.61 -23.93 0.99
CA GLU A 231 -9.87 -23.63 2.39
C GLU A 231 -11.06 -22.69 2.48
N ASP A 232 -12.06 -23.06 3.25
CA ASP A 232 -13.30 -22.27 3.43
C ASP A 232 -13.41 -21.67 4.83
N ASP A 233 -12.45 -21.95 5.70
CA ASP A 233 -12.39 -21.40 7.05
C ASP A 233 -11.62 -20.05 7.06
N PRO A 234 -12.32 -18.92 7.28
CA PRO A 234 -11.70 -17.60 7.34
C PRO A 234 -10.61 -17.49 8.41
N LYS A 235 -10.77 -18.19 9.54
CA LYS A 235 -9.78 -18.15 10.64
C LYS A 235 -8.45 -18.76 10.22
N LYS A 236 -8.48 -19.92 9.59
CA LYS A 236 -7.27 -20.59 9.11
C LYS A 236 -6.60 -19.80 7.98
N MET A 237 -7.38 -19.18 7.10
CA MET A 237 -6.86 -18.33 6.04
C MET A 237 -6.17 -17.09 6.62
N LEU A 238 -6.85 -16.34 7.51
CA LEU A 238 -6.31 -15.09 8.04
C LEU A 238 -5.16 -15.28 9.02
N SER A 239 -5.15 -16.39 9.79
CA SER A 239 -4.05 -16.73 10.71
C SER A 239 -2.79 -17.26 10.01
N GLY A 240 -2.94 -17.70 8.74
CA GLY A 240 -1.85 -18.34 8.00
C GLY A 240 -1.71 -19.84 8.24
N GLU A 241 -2.60 -20.48 9.00
CA GLU A 241 -2.55 -21.93 9.27
C GLU A 241 -2.62 -22.77 7.98
N SER A 242 -3.43 -22.34 7.02
CA SER A 242 -3.55 -22.99 5.70
C SER A 242 -2.23 -22.96 4.92
N PHE A 243 -1.45 -21.87 5.07
CA PHE A 243 -0.14 -21.71 4.45
C PHE A 243 0.93 -22.57 5.15
N GLN A 244 0.91 -22.63 6.46
CA GLN A 244 1.80 -23.49 7.24
C GLN A 244 1.59 -24.97 6.91
N LYS A 245 0.33 -25.42 6.78
CA LYS A 245 -0.01 -26.77 6.30
C LYS A 245 0.52 -27.05 4.89
N ALA A 246 0.56 -26.03 4.05
CA ALA A 246 1.15 -26.09 2.73
C ALA A 246 2.69 -25.95 2.76
N ASN A 247 3.36 -25.96 3.91
CA ASN A 247 4.79 -25.72 4.10
C ASN A 247 5.27 -24.37 3.52
N ILE A 248 4.46 -23.31 3.66
CA ILE A 248 4.82 -21.93 3.29
C ILE A 248 4.76 -21.06 4.54
N GLN A 249 5.89 -20.45 4.88
CA GLN A 249 6.02 -19.53 5.99
C GLN A 249 6.18 -18.09 5.49
N GLY A 250 5.85 -17.10 6.33
CA GLY A 250 6.08 -15.70 6.02
C GLY A 250 5.20 -15.12 4.91
N ALA A 251 4.33 -15.90 4.27
CA ALA A 251 3.39 -15.42 3.26
C ALA A 251 2.18 -14.73 3.90
N VAL A 252 1.51 -15.46 4.79
CA VAL A 252 0.38 -14.98 5.59
C VAL A 252 0.64 -15.35 7.04
N GLU A 253 0.41 -14.40 7.91
CA GLU A 253 0.53 -14.55 9.36
C GLU A 253 -0.65 -13.84 10.04
N SER A 254 -0.94 -14.18 11.28
CA SER A 254 -1.85 -13.38 12.12
C SER A 254 -1.25 -11.99 12.31
N ASP A 255 -2.02 -10.97 12.04
CA ASP A 255 -1.58 -9.56 12.04
C ASP A 255 -2.64 -8.62 12.62
N PHE A 256 -2.58 -7.35 12.28
CA PHE A 256 -3.51 -6.34 12.78
C PHE A 256 -4.93 -6.49 12.21
N PHE A 257 -5.08 -7.10 11.03
CA PHE A 257 -6.31 -7.04 10.22
C PHE A 257 -7.22 -8.28 10.35
N ASP A 258 -6.84 -9.24 11.15
CA ASP A 258 -7.67 -10.41 11.46
C ASP A 258 -8.76 -10.13 12.53
N TRP A 259 -8.87 -8.87 13.01
CA TRP A 259 -9.86 -8.44 13.98
C TRP A 259 -11.30 -8.74 13.56
N VAL A 260 -11.56 -8.77 12.26
CA VAL A 260 -12.88 -8.98 11.67
C VAL A 260 -13.50 -10.34 12.04
N ILE A 261 -12.68 -11.38 12.24
CA ILE A 261 -13.15 -12.72 12.60
C ILE A 261 -13.50 -12.89 14.09
N ALA A 262 -13.38 -11.86 14.89
CA ALA A 262 -13.88 -11.85 16.26
C ALA A 262 -15.43 -11.80 16.34
N ASP A 263 -16.11 -11.53 15.21
CA ASP A 263 -17.57 -11.56 15.08
C ASP A 263 -17.98 -12.55 13.98
N PRO A 264 -19.04 -13.35 14.17
CA PRO A 264 -19.51 -14.32 13.17
C PRO A 264 -19.91 -13.69 11.83
N GLU A 265 -20.43 -12.46 11.81
CA GLU A 265 -20.74 -11.74 10.57
C GLU A 265 -19.46 -11.39 9.80
N GLY A 266 -18.36 -11.15 10.53
CA GLY A 266 -17.05 -10.95 9.95
C GLY A 266 -16.52 -12.20 9.25
N GLU A 267 -16.67 -13.38 9.86
CA GLU A 267 -16.33 -14.63 9.18
C GLU A 267 -17.14 -14.83 7.89
N ALA A 268 -18.45 -14.51 7.92
CA ALA A 268 -19.30 -14.59 6.74
C ALA A 268 -18.86 -13.59 5.65
N LEU A 269 -18.44 -12.38 6.03
CA LEU A 269 -17.92 -11.37 5.11
C LEU A 269 -16.63 -11.86 4.44
N VAL A 270 -15.67 -12.37 5.22
CA VAL A 270 -14.41 -12.89 4.71
C VAL A 270 -14.65 -14.06 3.74
N ARG A 271 -15.58 -14.98 4.07
CA ARG A 271 -15.95 -16.08 3.17
C ARG A 271 -16.46 -15.61 1.81
N LYS A 272 -17.27 -14.53 1.80
CA LYS A 272 -17.73 -13.93 0.53
C LYS A 272 -16.57 -13.35 -0.30
N ILE A 273 -15.63 -12.67 0.35
CA ILE A 273 -14.43 -12.13 -0.34
C ILE A 273 -13.59 -13.26 -0.91
N MET A 274 -13.34 -14.32 -0.15
CA MET A 274 -12.61 -15.51 -0.62
C MET A 274 -13.28 -16.13 -1.85
N ALA A 275 -14.60 -16.30 -1.82
CA ALA A 275 -15.37 -16.86 -2.95
C ALA A 275 -15.29 -15.95 -4.19
N HIS A 276 -15.30 -14.62 -4.01
CA HIS A 276 -15.16 -13.67 -5.12
C HIS A 276 -13.77 -13.73 -5.75
N VAL A 277 -12.72 -13.78 -4.95
CA VAL A 277 -11.32 -13.86 -5.41
C VAL A 277 -11.03 -15.15 -6.17
N ARG A 278 -11.65 -16.27 -5.80
CA ARG A 278 -11.50 -17.56 -6.51
C ARG A 278 -11.99 -17.56 -7.96
N ARG A 279 -12.69 -16.52 -8.38
CA ARG A 279 -13.14 -16.35 -9.77
C ARG A 279 -12.02 -15.95 -10.72
N PHE A 280 -10.89 -15.49 -10.19
CA PHE A 280 -9.74 -15.04 -10.99
C PHE A 280 -8.78 -16.17 -11.34
N ARG A 281 -8.23 -16.14 -12.55
CA ARG A 281 -7.16 -17.02 -13.03
C ARG A 281 -5.79 -16.49 -12.58
N LEU A 282 -5.49 -16.63 -11.29
CA LEU A 282 -4.31 -16.02 -10.67
C LEU A 282 -2.98 -16.67 -11.09
N ASP A 283 -3.02 -17.80 -11.77
CA ASP A 283 -1.87 -18.44 -12.42
C ASP A 283 -1.40 -17.68 -13.68
N GLU A 284 -2.24 -16.83 -14.26
CA GLU A 284 -1.96 -16.02 -15.45
C GLU A 284 -1.47 -14.58 -15.12
N VAL A 285 -1.09 -14.31 -13.89
CA VAL A 285 -0.62 -12.97 -13.49
C VAL A 285 0.76 -12.67 -14.09
N GLU A 286 0.84 -11.57 -14.84
CA GLU A 286 2.08 -11.12 -15.51
C GLU A 286 2.66 -9.82 -14.91
N SER A 287 1.91 -9.13 -14.06
CA SER A 287 2.31 -7.85 -13.46
C SER A 287 1.90 -7.73 -11.99
N ASP A 288 2.30 -6.66 -11.31
CA ASP A 288 1.94 -6.39 -9.93
C ASP A 288 0.46 -5.95 -9.79
N VAL A 289 -0.45 -6.92 -9.82
CA VAL A 289 -1.90 -6.69 -9.66
C VAL A 289 -2.26 -6.16 -8.28
N MET A 290 -1.44 -6.44 -7.27
CA MET A 290 -1.67 -5.96 -5.91
C MET A 290 -1.44 -4.44 -5.81
N LYS A 291 -0.47 -3.90 -6.54
CA LYS A 291 -0.26 -2.46 -6.68
C LYS A 291 -1.50 -1.78 -7.28
N ILE A 292 -2.04 -2.34 -8.36
CA ILE A 292 -3.21 -1.82 -9.04
C ILE A 292 -4.40 -1.74 -8.08
N LEU A 293 -4.62 -2.79 -7.30
CA LEU A 293 -5.67 -2.83 -6.29
C LEU A 293 -5.46 -1.76 -5.22
N TYR A 294 -4.27 -1.64 -4.66
CA TYR A 294 -3.93 -0.64 -3.67
C TYR A 294 -4.18 0.78 -4.19
N GLU A 295 -3.67 1.09 -5.37
CA GLU A 295 -3.84 2.40 -6.01
C GLU A 295 -5.29 2.74 -6.33
N SER A 296 -6.14 1.74 -6.53
CA SER A 296 -7.58 1.92 -6.77
C SER A 296 -8.37 2.19 -5.49
N LEU A 297 -7.89 1.73 -4.33
CA LEU A 297 -8.58 1.82 -3.03
C LEU A 297 -8.17 3.05 -2.22
N ILE A 298 -6.91 3.45 -2.29
CA ILE A 298 -6.37 4.57 -1.53
C ILE A 298 -6.24 5.80 -2.42
N ASP A 299 -6.83 6.90 -1.99
CA ASP A 299 -6.84 8.16 -2.72
C ASP A 299 -5.42 8.67 -3.04
N SER A 300 -5.22 9.20 -4.25
CA SER A 300 -3.93 9.72 -4.71
C SER A 300 -3.40 10.84 -3.84
N ASP A 301 -4.27 11.74 -3.35
CA ASP A 301 -3.87 12.85 -2.49
C ASP A 301 -3.42 12.35 -1.11
N GLN A 302 -4.05 11.29 -0.59
CA GLN A 302 -3.60 10.62 0.62
C GLN A 302 -2.23 9.98 0.41
N ARG A 303 -2.03 9.21 -0.65
CA ARG A 303 -0.75 8.56 -0.99
C ARG A 303 0.37 9.58 -1.19
N HIS A 304 0.13 10.64 -1.96
CA HIS A 304 1.11 11.71 -2.17
C HIS A 304 1.43 12.49 -0.89
N GLY A 305 0.44 12.71 -0.03
CA GLY A 305 0.63 13.31 1.30
C GLY A 305 1.51 12.46 2.22
N LEU A 306 1.64 11.18 1.92
CA LEU A 306 2.38 10.16 2.64
C LEU A 306 3.76 9.89 2.01
N GLY A 307 4.04 10.45 0.82
CA GLY A 307 5.29 10.23 0.09
C GLY A 307 5.37 8.87 -0.61
N GLU A 308 4.23 8.22 -0.81
CA GLU A 308 4.13 6.93 -1.48
C GLU A 308 4.05 7.13 -3.01
N TYR A 309 5.08 6.70 -3.69
CA TYR A 309 5.18 6.75 -5.14
C TYR A 309 5.47 5.35 -5.69
N TYR A 310 4.44 4.67 -6.18
CA TYR A 310 4.61 3.34 -6.76
C TYR A 310 5.30 3.40 -8.11
N THR A 311 6.24 2.49 -8.32
CA THR A 311 7.03 2.41 -9.55
C THR A 311 6.20 1.78 -10.66
N PRO A 312 6.14 2.39 -11.87
CA PRO A 312 5.54 1.76 -13.03
C PRO A 312 6.18 0.42 -13.36
N ASP A 313 5.38 -0.53 -13.82
CA ASP A 313 5.80 -1.91 -14.04
C ASP A 313 6.97 -2.02 -15.01
N TRP A 314 6.88 -1.36 -16.18
CA TRP A 314 7.93 -1.33 -17.18
C TRP A 314 9.28 -0.83 -16.64
N LEU A 315 9.24 0.18 -15.75
CA LEU A 315 10.46 0.75 -15.17
C LEU A 315 11.11 -0.23 -14.19
N ALA A 316 10.31 -0.90 -13.38
CA ALA A 316 10.79 -1.93 -12.47
C ALA A 316 11.43 -3.10 -13.24
N ALA A 317 10.77 -3.59 -14.30
CA ALA A 317 11.28 -4.64 -15.16
C ALA A 317 12.63 -4.27 -15.80
N LYS A 318 12.70 -3.08 -16.42
CA LYS A 318 13.96 -2.60 -17.07
C LYS A 318 15.09 -2.42 -16.06
N MET A 319 14.80 -1.87 -14.88
CA MET A 319 15.82 -1.67 -13.85
C MET A 319 16.33 -3.00 -13.29
N VAL A 320 15.47 -3.99 -13.10
CA VAL A 320 15.89 -5.35 -12.69
C VAL A 320 16.81 -5.94 -13.74
N ARG A 321 16.45 -5.91 -15.01
CA ARG A 321 17.27 -6.42 -16.12
C ARG A 321 18.64 -5.73 -16.23
N GLU A 322 18.71 -4.42 -15.99
CA GLU A 322 19.97 -3.66 -15.98
C GLU A 322 20.81 -3.94 -14.72
N ALA A 323 20.18 -4.12 -13.56
CA ALA A 323 20.88 -4.21 -12.28
C ALA A 323 21.30 -5.65 -11.94
N VAL A 324 20.48 -6.65 -12.26
CA VAL A 324 20.67 -8.05 -11.90
C VAL A 324 21.26 -8.80 -13.11
N GLU A 325 22.58 -8.94 -13.11
CA GLU A 325 23.32 -9.51 -14.25
C GLU A 325 23.28 -11.05 -14.27
N ARG A 326 23.18 -11.69 -13.10
CA ARG A 326 23.14 -13.13 -12.88
C ARG A 326 22.14 -13.46 -11.77
N PRO A 327 20.84 -13.54 -12.10
CA PRO A 327 19.76 -13.71 -11.13
C PRO A 327 19.93 -14.90 -10.17
N VAL A 328 20.41 -16.05 -10.65
CA VAL A 328 20.56 -17.25 -9.80
C VAL A 328 21.78 -17.23 -8.88
N GLU A 329 22.74 -16.32 -9.09
CA GLU A 329 23.93 -16.19 -8.25
C GLU A 329 23.85 -14.99 -7.30
N GLN A 330 23.14 -13.94 -7.70
CA GLN A 330 23.11 -12.68 -7.01
C GLN A 330 21.98 -12.61 -5.99
N LYS A 331 22.29 -12.09 -4.82
CA LYS A 331 21.29 -11.76 -3.80
C LYS A 331 20.76 -10.35 -4.02
N VAL A 332 19.47 -10.25 -4.22
CA VAL A 332 18.75 -8.99 -4.50
C VAL A 332 17.97 -8.57 -3.27
N LEU A 333 18.11 -7.31 -2.86
CA LEU A 333 17.36 -6.72 -1.76
C LEU A 333 16.66 -5.44 -2.20
N ASP A 334 15.34 -5.37 -1.96
CA ASP A 334 14.59 -4.13 -2.00
C ASP A 334 14.32 -3.65 -0.57
N PRO A 335 15.00 -2.59 -0.10
CA PRO A 335 14.89 -2.13 1.29
C PRO A 335 13.70 -1.19 1.55
N ALA A 336 12.88 -0.89 0.54
CA ALA A 336 11.65 -0.11 0.61
C ALA A 336 10.66 -0.63 -0.44
N CYS A 337 10.29 -1.92 -0.30
CA CYS A 337 9.71 -2.68 -1.39
C CYS A 337 8.27 -2.28 -1.77
N GLY A 338 7.57 -1.48 -0.96
CA GLY A 338 6.20 -1.08 -1.24
C GLY A 338 5.30 -2.29 -1.50
N SER A 339 4.61 -2.32 -2.65
CA SER A 339 3.80 -3.46 -3.10
C SER A 339 4.62 -4.66 -3.57
N GLY A 340 5.93 -4.52 -3.78
CA GLY A 340 6.81 -5.60 -4.24
C GLY A 340 7.05 -5.64 -5.75
N SER A 341 6.84 -4.55 -6.48
CA SER A 341 7.03 -4.53 -7.95
C SER A 341 8.44 -4.95 -8.37
N PHE A 342 9.50 -4.45 -7.72
CA PHE A 342 10.87 -4.90 -8.00
C PHE A 342 11.09 -6.36 -7.60
N LEU A 343 10.48 -6.81 -6.50
CA LEU A 343 10.57 -8.21 -6.06
C LEU A 343 9.92 -9.15 -7.08
N PHE A 344 8.76 -8.75 -7.64
CA PHE A 344 8.07 -9.51 -8.68
C PHE A 344 9.01 -9.79 -9.87
N HIS A 345 9.59 -8.74 -10.43
CA HIS A 345 10.49 -8.87 -11.59
C HIS A 345 11.80 -9.57 -11.24
N ALA A 346 12.37 -9.35 -10.05
CA ALA A 346 13.58 -10.05 -9.62
C ALA A 346 13.35 -11.56 -9.45
N VAL A 347 12.21 -11.99 -8.89
CA VAL A 347 11.82 -13.40 -8.78
C VAL A 347 11.59 -14.00 -10.17
N ARG A 348 10.88 -13.27 -11.06
CA ARG A 348 10.65 -13.74 -12.43
C ARG A 348 11.95 -13.89 -13.22
N ALA A 349 12.88 -12.94 -13.10
CA ALA A 349 14.20 -13.04 -13.71
C ALA A 349 15.00 -14.24 -13.16
N PHE A 350 14.93 -14.47 -11.84
CA PHE A 350 15.54 -15.65 -11.23
C PHE A 350 14.97 -16.97 -11.79
N LEU A 351 13.63 -17.07 -11.88
CA LEU A 351 12.97 -18.28 -12.39
C LEU A 351 13.30 -18.54 -13.86
N ALA A 352 13.40 -17.50 -14.69
CA ALA A 352 13.77 -17.60 -16.09
C ALA A 352 15.20 -18.12 -16.25
N GLU A 353 16.20 -17.51 -15.58
CA GLU A 353 17.59 -18.00 -15.64
C GLU A 353 17.74 -19.40 -15.04
N ALA A 354 17.02 -19.72 -13.96
CA ALA A 354 16.99 -21.05 -13.36
C ALA A 354 16.42 -22.11 -14.32
N GLU A 355 15.48 -21.75 -15.17
CA GLU A 355 14.92 -22.61 -16.21
C GLU A 355 15.92 -22.83 -17.33
N GLU A 356 16.52 -21.76 -17.85
CA GLU A 356 17.57 -21.80 -18.86
C GLU A 356 18.79 -22.64 -18.41
N GLY A 357 19.18 -22.49 -17.15
CA GLY A 357 20.25 -23.25 -16.49
C GLY A 357 19.87 -24.68 -16.08
N ALA A 358 18.67 -25.16 -16.47
CA ALA A 358 18.16 -26.51 -16.18
C ALA A 358 18.10 -26.83 -14.65
N MET A 359 17.90 -25.80 -13.78
CA MET A 359 17.69 -26.04 -12.36
C MET A 359 16.39 -26.85 -12.16
N PRO A 360 16.42 -27.94 -11.34
CA PRO A 360 15.21 -28.72 -11.06
C PRO A 360 14.06 -27.81 -10.55
N ILE A 361 12.88 -27.96 -11.14
CA ILE A 361 11.73 -27.10 -10.84
C ILE A 361 11.35 -27.13 -9.35
N GLU A 362 11.58 -28.28 -8.69
CA GLU A 362 11.32 -28.48 -7.27
C GLU A 362 12.19 -27.60 -6.36
N ALA A 363 13.37 -27.19 -6.82
CA ALA A 363 14.32 -26.37 -6.07
C ALA A 363 14.13 -24.87 -6.34
N ARG A 364 13.56 -24.49 -7.51
CA ARG A 364 13.52 -23.08 -7.96
C ARG A 364 12.88 -22.13 -6.95
N ALA A 365 11.70 -22.48 -6.40
CA ALA A 365 11.00 -21.63 -5.45
C ALA A 365 11.80 -21.40 -4.16
N GLY A 366 12.39 -22.45 -3.59
CA GLY A 366 13.22 -22.35 -2.37
C GLY A 366 14.49 -21.54 -2.59
N THR A 367 15.16 -21.73 -3.73
CA THR A 367 16.38 -20.99 -4.08
C THR A 367 16.07 -19.52 -4.37
N ALA A 368 14.96 -19.21 -5.07
CA ALA A 368 14.50 -17.83 -5.26
C ALA A 368 14.29 -17.10 -3.93
N CYS A 369 13.64 -17.75 -2.96
CA CYS A 369 13.47 -17.19 -1.60
C CYS A 369 14.79 -16.96 -0.85
N ALA A 370 15.86 -17.67 -1.19
CA ALA A 370 17.19 -17.45 -0.60
C ALA A 370 17.96 -16.29 -1.27
N HIS A 371 17.53 -15.85 -2.46
CA HIS A 371 18.23 -14.87 -3.28
C HIS A 371 17.52 -13.51 -3.38
N VAL A 372 16.20 -13.48 -3.35
CA VAL A 372 15.44 -12.22 -3.50
C VAL A 372 14.69 -11.93 -2.20
N ALA A 373 14.96 -10.77 -1.58
CA ALA A 373 14.34 -10.36 -0.33
C ALA A 373 13.87 -8.91 -0.37
N GLY A 374 12.87 -8.59 0.47
CA GLY A 374 12.36 -7.24 0.61
C GLY A 374 12.06 -6.86 2.05
N MET A 375 12.04 -5.57 2.32
CA MET A 375 11.53 -5.03 3.57
C MET A 375 10.85 -3.68 3.34
N ASP A 376 9.87 -3.40 4.19
CA ASP A 376 9.20 -2.10 4.21
C ASP A 376 8.76 -1.76 5.63
N ILE A 377 8.67 -0.49 5.94
CA ILE A 377 8.21 -0.02 7.24
C ILE A 377 6.68 0.02 7.33
N HIS A 378 5.99 0.00 6.20
CA HIS A 378 4.54 0.08 6.11
C HIS A 378 3.90 -1.32 6.22
N PRO A 379 3.08 -1.61 7.25
CA PRO A 379 2.58 -2.96 7.50
C PRO A 379 1.72 -3.52 6.37
N VAL A 380 0.89 -2.69 5.73
CA VAL A 380 0.05 -3.13 4.60
C VAL A 380 0.89 -3.39 3.35
N ALA A 381 1.87 -2.53 3.08
CA ALA A 381 2.78 -2.73 1.96
C ALA A 381 3.50 -4.09 2.04
N VAL A 382 3.98 -4.47 3.22
CA VAL A 382 4.62 -5.78 3.44
C VAL A 382 3.68 -6.94 3.13
N ILE A 383 2.41 -6.86 3.58
CA ILE A 383 1.43 -7.93 3.30
C ILE A 383 1.17 -8.03 1.80
N ILE A 384 1.00 -6.89 1.12
CA ILE A 384 0.84 -6.82 -0.32
C ILE A 384 2.07 -7.40 -1.03
N ALA A 385 3.27 -6.97 -0.64
CA ALA A 385 4.52 -7.44 -1.25
C ALA A 385 4.74 -8.95 -1.07
N ARG A 386 4.30 -9.54 0.04
CA ARG A 386 4.31 -11.00 0.24
C ARG A 386 3.43 -11.72 -0.76
N VAL A 387 2.24 -11.17 -1.03
CA VAL A 387 1.31 -11.74 -2.03
C VAL A 387 1.86 -11.56 -3.44
N THR A 388 2.39 -10.39 -3.77
CA THR A 388 3.08 -10.12 -5.04
C THR A 388 4.26 -11.10 -5.24
N TYR A 389 5.00 -11.38 -4.18
CA TYR A 389 6.08 -12.37 -4.22
C TYR A 389 5.58 -13.78 -4.52
N LEU A 390 4.47 -14.21 -3.89
CA LEU A 390 3.83 -15.50 -4.18
C LEU A 390 3.33 -15.59 -5.62
N LEU A 391 2.70 -14.52 -6.12
CA LEU A 391 2.29 -14.42 -7.52
C LEU A 391 3.47 -14.55 -8.48
N ALA A 392 4.62 -13.96 -8.15
CA ALA A 392 5.83 -14.12 -8.93
C ALA A 392 6.36 -15.57 -8.91
N LEU A 393 6.25 -16.25 -7.78
CA LEU A 393 6.66 -17.65 -7.61
C LEU A 393 5.66 -18.68 -8.20
N ALA A 394 4.43 -18.29 -8.54
CA ALA A 394 3.36 -19.20 -8.93
C ALA A 394 3.78 -20.31 -9.89
N PRO A 395 4.58 -20.09 -10.95
CA PRO A 395 5.02 -21.12 -11.87
C PRO A 395 5.82 -22.28 -11.23
N ALA A 396 6.51 -21.99 -10.10
CA ALA A 396 7.35 -22.97 -9.41
C ALA A 396 6.72 -23.54 -8.13
N LEU A 397 5.62 -22.92 -7.61
CA LEU A 397 5.05 -23.28 -6.32
C LEU A 397 4.44 -24.67 -6.29
N ALA A 398 3.68 -25.05 -7.33
CA ALA A 398 2.95 -26.33 -7.35
C ALA A 398 3.86 -27.57 -7.34
N LYS A 399 5.07 -27.42 -7.88
CA LYS A 399 6.03 -28.54 -8.04
C LYS A 399 7.17 -28.50 -7.01
N ARG A 400 7.19 -27.53 -6.09
CA ARG A 400 8.27 -27.39 -5.10
C ARG A 400 8.39 -28.58 -4.17
N ARG A 401 9.58 -28.86 -3.69
CA ARG A 401 9.85 -29.75 -2.57
C ARG A 401 10.31 -28.97 -1.34
N GLY A 402 9.82 -29.42 -0.18
CA GLY A 402 10.19 -28.82 1.11
C GLY A 402 9.39 -27.55 1.45
N SER A 403 9.76 -26.98 2.58
CA SER A 403 9.18 -25.72 3.07
C SER A 403 9.90 -24.52 2.47
N ILE A 404 9.16 -23.46 2.22
CA ILE A 404 9.70 -22.15 1.83
C ILE A 404 9.26 -21.07 2.83
N SER A 405 10.06 -20.01 2.93
CA SER A 405 9.71 -18.81 3.68
C SER A 405 9.78 -17.61 2.76
N VAL A 406 8.69 -16.87 2.63
CA VAL A 406 8.63 -15.65 1.81
C VAL A 406 9.45 -14.55 2.49
N PRO A 407 10.55 -14.08 1.89
CA PRO A 407 11.52 -13.22 2.55
C PRO A 407 11.14 -11.72 2.41
N VAL A 408 9.95 -11.36 2.82
CA VAL A 408 9.46 -9.97 2.85
C VAL A 408 9.06 -9.61 4.26
N TYR A 409 9.69 -8.57 4.83
CA TYR A 409 9.62 -8.29 6.25
C TYR A 409 9.18 -6.86 6.56
N LEU A 410 8.42 -6.71 7.65
CA LEU A 410 8.12 -5.41 8.23
C LEU A 410 9.35 -4.93 8.99
N GLY A 411 9.99 -3.85 8.55
CA GLY A 411 11.19 -3.35 9.21
C GLY A 411 11.63 -1.98 8.74
N ASP A 412 12.33 -1.27 9.62
CA ASP A 412 12.97 0.01 9.29
C ASP A 412 14.35 -0.23 8.65
N ALA A 413 14.41 -0.16 7.32
CA ALA A 413 15.64 -0.37 6.57
C ALA A 413 16.72 0.69 6.87
N MET A 414 16.36 1.87 7.35
CA MET A 414 17.32 2.90 7.75
C MET A 414 17.87 2.68 9.16
N GLN A 415 17.24 1.79 9.92
CA GLN A 415 17.54 1.57 11.34
C GLN A 415 17.49 2.91 12.11
N LEU A 416 16.45 3.68 11.84
CA LEU A 416 16.12 4.91 12.55
C LEU A 416 15.51 4.52 13.90
N SER A 417 16.29 4.30 14.92
CA SER A 417 15.76 4.08 16.26
C SER A 417 15.06 5.34 16.75
N ILE A 418 13.77 5.47 16.49
CA ILE A 418 12.97 6.62 16.86
C ILE A 418 12.62 6.51 18.34
N GLY A 419 13.13 7.42 19.14
CA GLY A 419 12.66 7.69 20.49
C GLY A 419 13.36 6.97 21.64
N GLN A 420 14.57 6.44 21.46
CA GLN A 420 15.28 5.78 22.57
C GLN A 420 16.77 6.09 22.61
N ASN A 421 17.28 6.34 23.83
CA ASN A 421 18.69 6.25 24.14
C ASN A 421 19.07 4.76 24.12
N LEU A 422 19.41 4.26 22.95
CA LEU A 422 19.80 2.88 22.77
C LEU A 422 21.31 2.75 22.94
N SER A 423 21.72 1.87 23.80
CA SER A 423 22.94 1.13 23.59
C SER A 423 22.78 0.42 22.24
N ASP A 424 23.74 0.49 21.34
CA ASP A 424 23.72 -0.03 19.96
C ASP A 424 23.51 -1.57 19.84
N LYS A 425 22.95 -2.22 20.86
CA LYS A 425 22.96 -3.67 21.06
C LYS A 425 21.59 -4.34 21.33
N GLU A 426 20.45 -3.64 21.16
CA GLU A 426 19.14 -4.22 21.48
C GLU A 426 18.04 -3.75 20.55
N LEU A 427 17.18 -4.68 20.12
CA LEU A 427 15.91 -4.34 19.48
C LEU A 427 14.87 -4.05 20.58
N ILE A 428 14.35 -2.81 20.63
CA ILE A 428 13.36 -2.41 21.62
C ILE A 428 12.03 -2.11 20.95
N ILE A 429 10.96 -2.73 21.45
CA ILE A 429 9.59 -2.51 21.02
C ILE A 429 8.80 -1.93 22.19
N VAL A 430 8.31 -0.70 22.03
CA VAL A 430 7.50 -0.03 23.04
C VAL A 430 6.07 -0.54 22.97
N VAL A 431 5.54 -1.01 24.09
CA VAL A 431 4.15 -1.46 24.20
C VAL A 431 3.24 -0.26 24.44
N PRO A 432 2.20 -0.05 23.63
CA PRO A 432 1.22 1.02 23.87
C PRO A 432 0.50 0.81 25.23
N PRO A 433 0.17 1.88 25.98
CA PRO A 433 -0.57 1.76 27.23
C PRO A 433 -1.99 1.20 27.01
N ALA A 434 -2.51 0.47 28.00
CA ALA A 434 -3.80 -0.22 27.92
C ALA A 434 -5.02 0.71 27.84
N LYS A 435 -4.98 1.88 28.49
CA LYS A 435 -6.01 2.95 28.40
C LYS A 435 -5.38 4.30 28.75
N THR A 436 -5.73 5.34 28.01
CA THR A 436 -5.73 6.71 28.51
C THR A 436 -7.03 6.92 29.25
N ASN A 437 -6.97 7.28 30.53
CA ASN A 437 -8.16 7.72 31.25
C ASN A 437 -8.64 9.04 30.62
N ASN A 438 -9.70 9.01 29.82
CA ASN A 438 -10.25 10.16 29.10
C ASN A 438 -10.70 11.31 30.01
N ALA A 439 -10.76 11.11 31.33
CA ALA A 439 -11.19 12.13 32.28
C ALA A 439 -10.06 13.02 32.84
N THR A 440 -8.81 12.55 32.82
CA THR A 440 -7.70 13.31 33.45
C THR A 440 -6.49 13.54 32.56
N GLY A 441 -6.41 12.91 31.40
CA GLY A 441 -5.24 12.98 30.50
C GLY A 441 -3.95 12.41 31.13
N GLN A 442 -4.03 11.83 32.31
CA GLN A 442 -2.88 11.20 32.98
C GLN A 442 -2.76 9.75 32.57
N ILE A 443 -1.60 9.41 32.03
CA ILE A 443 -1.14 8.04 31.89
C ILE A 443 -0.92 7.52 33.32
N ASP A 444 -1.65 6.50 33.72
CA ASP A 444 -1.39 5.81 35.01
C ASP A 444 0.10 5.49 35.07
N GLY A 445 0.74 5.94 36.16
CA GLY A 445 2.18 6.06 36.32
C GLY A 445 2.98 4.74 36.46
N GLN A 446 2.62 3.71 35.73
CA GLN A 446 3.49 2.54 35.51
C GLN A 446 4.32 2.78 34.25
N GLY A 447 5.63 2.61 34.36
CA GLY A 447 6.60 2.83 33.30
C GLY A 447 6.18 2.12 31.99
N ARG A 448 6.50 2.74 30.84
CA ARG A 448 6.20 2.17 29.52
C ARG A 448 6.78 0.76 29.44
N GLU A 449 5.93 -0.24 29.29
CA GLU A 449 6.38 -1.62 29.06
C GLU A 449 7.14 -1.69 27.74
N MET A 450 8.23 -2.41 27.73
CA MET A 450 9.10 -2.57 26.57
C MET A 450 9.46 -4.04 26.40
N LEU A 451 9.44 -4.52 25.18
CA LEU A 451 10.04 -5.78 24.78
C LEU A 451 11.45 -5.50 24.28
N GLN A 452 12.44 -6.09 24.90
CA GLN A 452 13.86 -5.90 24.60
C GLN A 452 14.47 -7.22 24.13
N PHE A 453 15.03 -7.21 22.90
CA PHE A 453 15.64 -8.40 22.32
C PHE A 453 17.11 -8.14 22.02
N PRO A 454 18.02 -9.03 22.45
CA PRO A 454 19.46 -8.84 22.30
C PRO A 454 19.90 -8.93 20.84
N ASP A 455 20.79 -8.03 20.42
CA ASP A 455 21.35 -7.96 19.08
C ASP A 455 22.04 -9.27 18.67
N ALA A 456 22.75 -9.92 19.58
CA ALA A 456 23.42 -11.20 19.35
C ALA A 456 22.50 -12.27 18.74
N PHE A 457 21.22 -12.31 19.14
CA PHE A 457 20.26 -13.25 18.56
C PHE A 457 19.48 -12.66 17.40
N CYS A 458 19.20 -11.35 17.40
CA CYS A 458 18.53 -10.69 16.29
C CYS A 458 19.31 -10.80 14.97
N ARG A 459 20.64 -10.85 15.02
CA ARG A 459 21.50 -11.03 13.84
C ARG A 459 21.54 -12.44 13.29
N VAL A 460 20.96 -13.42 14.00
CA VAL A 460 20.88 -14.82 13.59
C VAL A 460 19.42 -15.20 13.32
N PRO A 461 18.89 -14.92 12.11
CA PRO A 461 17.46 -15.00 11.84
C PRO A 461 16.82 -16.34 12.16
N VAL A 462 17.50 -17.44 11.79
CA VAL A 462 16.99 -18.81 12.01
C VAL A 462 16.86 -19.13 13.49
N LEU A 463 17.83 -18.72 14.30
CA LEU A 463 17.77 -18.90 15.76
C LEU A 463 16.69 -17.99 16.35
N PHE A 464 16.70 -16.72 16.01
CA PHE A 464 15.76 -15.74 16.57
C PHE A 464 14.31 -16.14 16.30
N ASP A 465 13.98 -16.53 15.06
CA ASP A 465 12.63 -16.96 14.68
C ASP A 465 12.17 -18.18 15.50
N LYS A 466 13.07 -19.15 15.73
CA LYS A 466 12.78 -20.31 16.60
C LYS A 466 12.58 -19.90 18.05
N LEU A 467 13.42 -19.02 18.57
CA LEU A 467 13.31 -18.56 19.96
C LEU A 467 11.98 -17.82 20.18
N ILE A 468 11.59 -16.94 19.27
CA ILE A 468 10.31 -16.24 19.33
C ILE A 468 9.13 -17.23 19.27
N GLU A 469 9.23 -18.27 18.43
CA GLU A 469 8.18 -19.30 18.34
C GLU A 469 8.09 -20.12 19.63
N HIS A 470 9.22 -20.50 20.21
CA HIS A 470 9.24 -21.16 21.53
C HIS A 470 8.64 -20.28 22.63
N MET A 471 8.94 -18.97 22.64
CA MET A 471 8.35 -18.02 23.58
C MET A 471 6.83 -17.94 23.41
N ARG A 472 6.33 -17.89 22.16
CA ARG A 472 4.90 -17.88 21.84
C ARG A 472 4.21 -19.14 22.37
N GLN A 473 4.73 -20.31 22.04
CA GLN A 473 4.20 -21.62 22.50
C GLN A 473 4.24 -21.74 24.02
N SER A 474 5.35 -21.32 24.64
CA SER A 474 5.50 -21.31 26.09
C SER A 474 4.50 -20.39 26.78
N SER A 475 4.21 -19.24 26.15
CA SER A 475 3.18 -18.33 26.63
C SER A 475 1.79 -18.97 26.54
N GLU A 476 1.48 -19.73 25.50
CA GLU A 476 0.21 -20.49 25.40
C GLU A 476 0.05 -21.51 26.52
N GLN A 477 1.14 -22.11 26.96
CA GLN A 477 1.20 -23.08 28.05
C GLN A 477 1.37 -22.45 29.44
N ASP A 478 1.47 -21.13 29.53
CA ASP A 478 1.73 -20.36 30.76
C ASP A 478 2.97 -20.84 31.55
N LEU A 479 4.04 -21.16 30.81
CA LEU A 479 5.30 -21.61 31.47
C LEU A 479 5.94 -20.46 32.24
N SER A 480 6.67 -20.82 33.31
CA SER A 480 7.44 -19.85 34.11
C SER A 480 8.63 -19.29 33.33
N LYS A 481 9.10 -18.11 33.74
CA LYS A 481 10.29 -17.49 33.14
C LYS A 481 11.52 -18.42 33.18
N ASP A 482 11.70 -19.15 34.25
CA ASP A 482 12.86 -20.04 34.43
C ASP A 482 12.80 -21.28 33.53
N GLN A 483 11.59 -21.82 33.32
CA GLN A 483 11.39 -22.92 32.36
C GLN A 483 11.71 -22.44 30.93
N VAL A 484 11.26 -21.26 30.58
CA VAL A 484 11.52 -20.68 29.23
C VAL A 484 12.98 -20.29 29.07
N HIS A 485 13.65 -19.80 30.12
CA HIS A 485 15.10 -19.59 30.12
C HIS A 485 15.84 -20.85 29.70
N GLY A 486 15.50 -22.00 30.33
CA GLY A 486 16.10 -23.29 29.96
C GLY A 486 15.84 -23.72 28.51
N ILE A 487 14.63 -23.48 28.01
CA ILE A 487 14.30 -23.78 26.61
C ILE A 487 15.12 -22.92 25.64
N ILE A 488 15.23 -21.62 25.92
CA ILE A 488 16.00 -20.65 25.10
C ILE A 488 17.49 -21.04 25.12
N GLU A 489 18.04 -21.36 26.31
CA GLU A 489 19.42 -21.75 26.46
C GLU A 489 19.75 -23.04 25.68
N LEU A 490 18.86 -24.04 25.77
CA LEU A 490 19.02 -25.30 25.05
C LEU A 490 19.01 -25.08 23.51
N GLU A 491 18.09 -24.29 23.00
CA GLU A 491 18.02 -24.01 21.56
C GLU A 491 19.22 -23.18 21.09
N ALA A 492 19.65 -22.21 21.87
CA ALA A 492 20.87 -21.45 21.59
C ALA A 492 22.13 -22.35 21.56
N LYS A 493 22.29 -23.24 22.53
CA LYS A 493 23.39 -24.23 22.56
C LYS A 493 23.33 -25.19 21.36
N ARG A 494 22.16 -25.61 20.93
CA ARG A 494 21.99 -26.41 19.70
C ARG A 494 22.42 -25.66 18.44
N HIS A 495 22.21 -24.37 18.41
CA HIS A 495 22.61 -23.54 17.27
C HIS A 495 24.12 -23.27 17.31
N PHE A 496 24.66 -22.86 18.44
CA PHE A 496 26.09 -22.57 18.63
C PHE A 496 26.82 -23.82 19.17
N LEU A 497 27.22 -24.71 18.29
CA LEU A 497 27.85 -25.98 18.62
C LEU A 497 29.13 -25.83 19.46
N ARG A 498 29.77 -24.65 19.46
CA ARG A 498 30.96 -24.29 20.26
C ARG A 498 30.63 -23.98 21.72
N GLY A 499 29.36 -24.00 22.11
CA GLY A 499 28.91 -23.46 23.39
C GLY A 499 28.60 -21.96 23.31
N LEU A 500 27.98 -21.41 24.35
CA LEU A 500 27.64 -19.98 24.44
C LEU A 500 28.81 -19.19 25.02
N ASP A 501 29.11 -18.04 24.44
CA ASP A 501 30.02 -17.05 25.05
C ASP A 501 29.29 -16.18 26.09
N ASP A 502 30.00 -15.23 26.72
CA ASP A 502 29.43 -14.37 27.76
C ASP A 502 28.33 -13.43 27.23
N GLU A 503 28.38 -13.01 25.94
CA GLU A 503 27.38 -12.17 25.32
C GLU A 503 26.11 -12.98 25.02
N GLU A 504 26.27 -14.17 24.47
CA GLU A 504 25.15 -15.07 24.16
C GLU A 504 24.48 -15.60 25.45
N THR A 505 25.24 -15.82 26.49
CA THR A 505 24.70 -16.22 27.81
C THR A 505 23.86 -15.09 28.44
N ARG A 506 24.30 -13.84 28.32
CA ARG A 506 23.50 -12.68 28.72
C ARG A 506 22.25 -12.54 27.87
N ALA A 507 22.39 -12.77 26.55
CA ALA A 507 21.29 -12.71 25.62
C ALA A 507 20.15 -13.70 25.93
N VAL A 508 20.50 -14.91 26.43
CA VAL A 508 19.50 -15.89 26.92
C VAL A 508 18.68 -15.31 28.06
N ALA A 509 19.34 -14.67 29.03
CA ALA A 509 18.64 -14.06 30.18
C ALA A 509 17.76 -12.89 29.76
N ASP A 510 18.17 -12.08 28.77
CA ASP A 510 17.39 -10.95 28.24
C ASP A 510 16.18 -11.42 27.44
N MET A 511 16.30 -12.47 26.63
CA MET A 511 15.16 -13.13 25.98
C MET A 511 14.14 -13.64 27.00
N ALA A 512 14.58 -14.23 28.10
CA ALA A 512 13.68 -14.69 29.16
C ALA A 512 12.96 -13.53 29.88
N LYS A 513 13.60 -12.35 29.99
CA LYS A 513 12.93 -11.12 30.45
C LYS A 513 11.85 -10.66 29.45
N ALA A 514 12.18 -10.62 28.16
CA ALA A 514 11.20 -10.30 27.10
C ALA A 514 9.99 -11.23 27.12
N TYR A 515 10.24 -12.55 27.32
CA TYR A 515 9.16 -13.52 27.49
C TYR A 515 8.25 -13.18 28.68
N ALA A 516 8.81 -12.80 29.83
CA ALA A 516 8.00 -12.46 30.99
C ALA A 516 7.04 -11.28 30.70
N VAL A 517 7.48 -10.30 29.92
CA VAL A 517 6.62 -9.19 29.45
C VAL A 517 5.56 -9.70 28.48
N MET A 518 5.93 -10.54 27.50
CA MET A 518 4.98 -11.15 26.55
C MET A 518 3.89 -11.95 27.28
N ASN A 519 4.28 -12.78 28.27
CA ASN A 519 3.35 -13.59 29.03
C ASN A 519 2.41 -12.74 29.91
N LYS A 520 2.93 -11.64 30.49
CA LYS A 520 2.10 -10.65 31.19
C LYS A 520 1.05 -10.03 30.24
N LEU A 521 1.49 -9.56 29.09
CA LEU A 521 0.58 -8.97 28.08
C LEU A 521 -0.50 -9.94 27.62
N LYS A 522 -0.16 -11.23 27.50
CA LYS A 522 -1.15 -12.27 27.21
C LYS A 522 -2.20 -12.40 28.31
N LYS A 523 -1.79 -12.46 29.57
CA LYS A 523 -2.73 -12.52 30.72
C LYS A 523 -3.65 -11.30 30.78
N GLU A 524 -3.19 -10.17 30.25
CA GLU A 524 -3.99 -8.95 30.08
C GLU A 524 -4.87 -8.96 28.82
N GLY A 525 -4.86 -10.02 28.01
CA GLY A 525 -5.59 -10.10 26.73
C GLY A 525 -4.97 -9.22 25.62
N ARG A 526 -3.69 -8.88 25.71
CA ARG A 526 -2.95 -7.95 24.83
C ARG A 526 -1.84 -8.65 24.04
N ASP A 527 -1.94 -9.95 23.79
CA ASP A 527 -0.85 -10.77 23.21
C ASP A 527 -1.20 -11.37 21.84
N THR A 528 -1.63 -10.65 20.87
CA THR A 528 -1.96 -11.30 19.59
C THR A 528 -0.95 -11.04 18.46
N VAL A 529 0.02 -10.14 18.63
CA VAL A 529 0.89 -9.68 17.53
C VAL A 529 2.37 -9.56 17.87
N TRP A 530 2.79 -9.74 19.11
CA TRP A 530 4.17 -9.45 19.52
C TRP A 530 5.21 -10.35 18.84
N ALA A 531 4.90 -11.64 18.69
CA ALA A 531 5.78 -12.58 17.98
C ALA A 531 5.98 -12.16 16.52
N TYR A 532 4.91 -11.74 15.85
CA TYR A 532 4.96 -11.19 14.49
C TYR A 532 5.84 -9.93 14.43
N VAL A 533 5.59 -8.98 15.30
CA VAL A 533 6.34 -7.71 15.34
C VAL A 533 7.83 -7.94 15.62
N ALA A 534 8.17 -8.76 16.60
CA ALA A 534 9.55 -9.05 16.97
C ALA A 534 10.32 -9.72 15.83
N ARG A 535 9.76 -10.77 15.22
CA ARG A 535 10.39 -11.47 14.08
C ARG A 535 10.66 -10.54 12.90
N ASN A 536 9.70 -9.69 12.59
CA ASN A 536 9.83 -8.80 11.45
C ASN A 536 10.84 -7.66 11.69
N LEU A 537 10.74 -6.97 12.83
CA LEU A 537 11.62 -5.84 13.14
C LEU A 537 13.09 -6.24 13.38
N SER A 538 13.40 -7.53 13.61
CA SER A 538 14.78 -8.01 13.71
C SER A 538 15.51 -8.14 12.36
N LYS A 539 14.78 -8.27 11.25
CA LYS A 539 15.39 -8.60 9.94
C LYS A 539 16.34 -7.53 9.38
N PRO A 540 16.10 -6.21 9.53
CA PRO A 540 17.10 -5.21 9.14
C PRO A 540 18.47 -5.44 9.82
N LEU A 541 18.48 -5.85 11.08
CA LEU A 541 19.72 -6.17 11.81
C LEU A 541 20.42 -7.38 11.21
N ALA A 542 19.67 -8.42 10.87
CA ALA A 542 20.19 -9.63 10.26
C ALA A 542 20.83 -9.40 8.88
N TYR A 543 20.20 -8.57 8.04
CA TYR A 543 20.73 -8.24 6.71
C TYR A 543 21.89 -7.26 6.75
N SER A 544 22.10 -6.52 7.84
CA SER A 544 23.20 -5.57 8.03
C SER A 544 24.47 -6.20 8.62
N ALA A 545 24.72 -7.49 8.38
CA ALA A 545 25.96 -8.15 8.78
C ALA A 545 27.21 -7.44 8.24
N ALA A 546 28.38 -7.68 8.80
CA ALA A 546 29.62 -6.91 8.60
C ALA A 546 29.98 -6.58 7.12
N ASP A 547 29.69 -7.50 6.19
CA ASP A 547 29.96 -7.32 4.75
C ASP A 547 28.73 -7.00 3.92
N GLY A 548 27.56 -6.84 4.56
CA GLY A 548 26.27 -6.74 3.89
C GLY A 548 25.77 -8.07 3.33
N TRP A 549 24.48 -8.13 3.00
CA TRP A 549 23.85 -9.34 2.48
C TRP A 549 23.66 -9.31 0.96
N ALA A 550 23.39 -8.16 0.38
CA ALA A 550 22.94 -8.02 -1.01
C ALA A 550 24.10 -7.85 -1.99
N ASN A 551 24.04 -8.54 -3.11
CA ASN A 551 24.85 -8.26 -4.30
C ASN A 551 24.23 -7.11 -5.11
N VAL A 552 22.89 -7.01 -5.13
CA VAL A 552 22.14 -5.96 -5.78
C VAL A 552 21.14 -5.37 -4.78
N LEU A 553 21.17 -4.06 -4.65
CA LEU A 553 20.19 -3.29 -3.88
C LEU A 553 19.38 -2.45 -4.87
N ILE A 554 18.07 -2.74 -4.96
CA ILE A 554 17.19 -2.13 -5.94
C ILE A 554 15.92 -1.63 -5.26
N GLY A 555 15.32 -0.55 -5.74
CA GLY A 555 14.06 -0.07 -5.17
C GLY A 555 13.74 1.39 -5.49
N ASN A 556 12.65 1.85 -4.92
CA ASN A 556 12.21 3.24 -4.95
C ASN A 556 12.08 3.75 -3.51
N PRO A 557 13.12 4.39 -2.95
CA PRO A 557 13.12 4.85 -1.57
C PRO A 557 12.10 6.00 -1.35
N PRO A 558 11.66 6.26 -0.11
CA PRO A 558 10.70 7.31 0.18
C PRO A 558 11.24 8.72 -0.14
N TRP A 559 10.42 9.55 -0.82
CA TRP A 559 10.76 10.94 -1.19
C TRP A 559 10.07 11.93 -0.24
N VAL A 560 10.69 12.16 0.91
CA VAL A 560 10.14 13.05 1.95
C VAL A 560 11.11 14.17 2.24
N ALA A 561 10.73 15.40 1.85
CA ALA A 561 11.55 16.57 2.16
C ALA A 561 11.53 16.86 3.67
N PHE A 562 12.68 17.29 4.22
CA PHE A 562 12.89 17.57 5.64
C PHE A 562 11.76 18.39 6.29
N ARG A 563 11.25 19.41 5.60
CA ARG A 563 10.15 20.25 6.11
C ARG A 563 8.81 19.53 6.31
N HIS A 564 8.66 18.34 5.73
CA HIS A 564 7.45 17.51 5.85
C HIS A 564 7.59 16.37 6.87
N MET A 565 8.79 16.18 7.42
CA MET A 565 9.05 15.20 8.46
C MET A 565 8.51 15.69 9.81
N SER A 566 8.14 14.75 10.70
CA SER A 566 7.84 15.05 12.09
C SER A 566 9.08 15.60 12.83
N ALA A 567 8.88 16.26 13.96
CA ALA A 567 9.98 16.84 14.74
C ALA A 567 11.02 15.78 15.16
N ASP A 568 10.57 14.62 15.59
CA ASP A 568 11.43 13.50 15.99
C ASP A 568 12.22 12.94 14.80
N LEU A 569 11.54 12.75 13.66
CA LEU A 569 12.19 12.30 12.43
C LEU A 569 13.19 13.34 11.92
N GLN A 570 12.86 14.64 12.00
CA GLN A 570 13.79 15.72 11.63
C GLN A 570 15.07 15.70 12.49
N LYS A 571 14.94 15.48 13.79
CA LYS A 571 16.08 15.36 14.70
C LYS A 571 16.97 14.19 14.28
N ARG A 572 16.40 13.01 14.14
CA ARG A 572 17.12 11.79 13.78
C ARG A 572 17.72 11.85 12.38
N PHE A 573 16.97 12.40 11.42
CA PHE A 573 17.48 12.66 10.08
C PHE A 573 18.74 13.54 10.10
N LYS A 574 18.75 14.64 10.85
CA LYS A 574 19.91 15.52 10.97
C LYS A 574 21.12 14.79 11.56
N GLU A 575 20.93 14.02 12.61
CA GLU A 575 21.99 13.24 13.24
C GLU A 575 22.64 12.30 12.24
N LEU A 576 21.86 11.46 11.57
CA LEU A 576 22.34 10.47 10.61
C LEU A 576 22.90 11.12 9.34
N ALA A 577 22.22 12.12 8.80
CA ALA A 577 22.67 12.79 7.57
C ALA A 577 23.95 13.59 7.77
N ASN A 578 24.20 14.13 8.97
CA ASN A 578 25.49 14.72 9.32
C ASN A 578 26.55 13.62 9.53
N GLY A 579 26.23 12.54 10.22
CA GLY A 579 27.13 11.39 10.37
C GLY A 579 27.60 10.84 9.02
N GLU A 580 26.67 10.63 8.10
CA GLU A 580 26.98 10.16 6.73
C GLU A 580 27.55 11.26 5.80
N ARG A 581 27.63 12.51 6.25
CA ARG A 581 28.13 13.67 5.50
C ARG A 581 27.29 14.02 4.26
N VAL A 582 25.99 13.72 4.28
CA VAL A 582 25.05 14.07 3.18
C VAL A 582 24.22 15.31 3.46
N PHE A 583 24.12 15.76 4.71
CA PHE A 583 23.35 16.95 5.09
C PHE A 583 23.94 18.23 4.49
N VAL A 584 23.08 19.07 3.87
CA VAL A 584 23.47 20.36 3.30
C VAL A 584 22.82 21.50 4.09
N PRO A 585 23.52 22.16 5.03
CA PRO A 585 22.93 23.14 5.96
C PRO A 585 22.31 24.36 5.28
N ARG A 586 22.90 24.86 4.19
CA ARG A 586 22.44 26.07 3.47
C ARG A 586 21.03 25.93 2.87
N VAL A 587 20.57 24.68 2.68
CA VAL A 587 19.23 24.34 2.16
C VAL A 587 18.55 23.34 3.09
N ALA A 588 18.68 23.52 4.40
CA ALA A 588 18.26 22.56 5.41
C ALA A 588 16.83 22.03 5.21
N SER A 589 15.85 22.91 4.95
CA SER A 589 14.44 22.56 4.76
C SER A 589 14.14 21.76 3.49
N GLN A 590 15.10 21.71 2.55
CA GLN A 590 14.95 21.04 1.26
C GLN A 590 15.68 19.69 1.21
N ASN A 591 16.53 19.36 2.22
CA ASN A 591 17.13 18.04 2.28
C ASN A 591 16.03 16.97 2.23
N ASP A 592 16.33 15.84 1.62
CA ASP A 592 15.35 14.81 1.35
C ASP A 592 15.79 13.45 1.92
N LEU A 593 14.82 12.66 2.34
CA LEU A 593 15.05 11.35 2.94
C LEU A 593 15.71 10.37 1.97
N CYS A 594 15.39 10.46 0.67
CA CYS A 594 15.86 9.51 -0.33
C CYS A 594 17.40 9.47 -0.46
N ALA A 595 18.07 10.61 -0.33
CA ALA A 595 19.54 10.65 -0.38
C ALA A 595 20.18 9.97 0.83
N LEU A 596 19.67 10.23 2.03
CA LEU A 596 20.14 9.55 3.24
C LEU A 596 19.82 8.05 3.19
N PHE A 597 18.63 7.69 2.72
CA PHE A 597 18.21 6.30 2.56
C PHE A 597 19.18 5.54 1.64
N ALA A 598 19.47 6.08 0.46
CA ALA A 598 20.39 5.46 -0.49
C ALA A 598 21.77 5.18 0.12
N VAL A 599 22.31 6.15 0.85
CA VAL A 599 23.64 6.03 1.48
C VAL A 599 23.61 5.00 2.61
N ARG A 600 22.61 5.08 3.50
CA ARG A 600 22.45 4.17 4.63
C ARG A 600 22.22 2.72 4.16
N ALA A 601 21.30 2.53 3.22
CA ALA A 601 21.02 1.20 2.69
C ALA A 601 22.25 0.57 2.00
N ALA A 602 22.98 1.36 1.22
CA ALA A 602 24.24 0.89 0.62
C ALA A 602 25.30 0.57 1.68
N GLY A 603 25.40 1.37 2.74
CA GLY A 603 26.31 1.12 3.84
C GLY A 603 26.02 -0.18 4.59
N LEU A 604 24.74 -0.36 4.95
CA LEU A 604 24.27 -1.46 5.81
C LEU A 604 24.14 -2.80 5.08
N TYR A 605 23.62 -2.80 3.86
CA TYR A 605 23.15 -4.04 3.23
C TYR A 605 23.95 -4.46 2.00
N LEU A 606 24.61 -3.53 1.31
CA LEU A 606 25.28 -3.83 0.05
C LEU A 606 26.69 -4.37 0.29
N ARG A 607 27.02 -5.49 -0.33
CA ARG A 607 28.36 -6.07 -0.31
C ARG A 607 29.38 -5.21 -1.05
N PRO A 608 30.69 -5.29 -0.72
CA PRO A 608 31.73 -4.73 -1.56
C PRO A 608 31.60 -5.24 -3.01
N GLY A 609 31.68 -4.34 -3.99
CA GLY A 609 31.44 -4.66 -5.41
C GLY A 609 29.98 -4.75 -5.83
N GLY A 610 29.04 -4.77 -4.89
CA GLY A 610 27.61 -4.86 -5.17
C GLY A 610 27.05 -3.63 -5.89
N LYS A 611 25.93 -3.82 -6.61
CA LYS A 611 25.28 -2.82 -7.45
C LYS A 611 24.09 -2.20 -6.74
N LEU A 612 24.00 -0.88 -6.77
CA LEU A 612 22.87 -0.07 -6.32
C LEU A 612 22.06 0.40 -7.53
N ALA A 613 20.74 0.26 -7.53
CA ALA A 613 19.84 0.75 -8.57
C ALA A 613 18.58 1.35 -7.92
N LEU A 614 18.48 2.67 -7.87
CA LEU A 614 17.39 3.35 -7.17
C LEU A 614 16.67 4.36 -8.05
N VAL A 615 15.34 4.40 -7.92
CA VAL A 615 14.49 5.48 -8.47
C VAL A 615 14.54 6.66 -7.52
N LEU A 616 14.96 7.82 -8.01
CA LEU A 616 15.13 9.04 -7.22
C LEU A 616 14.43 10.23 -7.90
N PRO A 617 14.10 11.30 -7.15
CA PRO A 617 13.64 12.53 -7.78
C PRO A 617 14.67 13.09 -8.75
N MET A 618 14.27 13.59 -9.92
CA MET A 618 15.14 14.24 -10.91
C MET A 618 15.99 15.35 -10.28
N ALA A 619 15.48 15.99 -9.23
CA ALA A 619 16.18 16.99 -8.43
C ALA A 619 17.53 16.51 -7.89
N THR A 620 17.74 15.19 -7.72
CA THR A 620 19.03 14.62 -7.26
C THR A 620 20.17 14.92 -8.23
N LEU A 621 19.87 15.08 -9.51
CA LEU A 621 20.87 15.30 -10.55
C LEU A 621 21.44 16.73 -10.54
N SER A 622 20.67 17.73 -10.12
CA SER A 622 21.05 19.14 -10.24
C SER A 622 20.97 19.95 -8.95
N ARG A 623 19.94 19.75 -8.11
CA ARG A 623 19.64 20.64 -6.98
C ARG A 623 20.71 20.65 -5.89
N GLY A 624 20.87 21.81 -5.22
CA GLY A 624 21.91 22.05 -4.23
C GLY A 624 21.84 21.16 -2.99
N GLN A 625 20.64 20.73 -2.56
CA GLN A 625 20.47 19.81 -1.43
C GLN A 625 21.11 18.43 -1.66
N TYR A 626 21.37 18.04 -2.90
CA TYR A 626 21.97 16.77 -3.26
C TYR A 626 23.45 16.86 -3.68
N GLU A 627 24.09 18.04 -3.54
CA GLU A 627 25.47 18.24 -3.98
C GLU A 627 26.46 17.26 -3.35
N LYS A 628 26.24 16.94 -2.06
CA LYS A 628 27.10 15.99 -1.34
C LYS A 628 26.81 14.54 -1.76
N PHE A 629 25.53 14.23 -2.01
CA PHE A 629 25.13 12.92 -2.52
C PHE A 629 25.81 12.62 -3.86
N ARG A 630 25.82 13.57 -4.77
CA ARG A 630 26.41 13.39 -6.11
C ARG A 630 27.90 13.06 -6.13
N LYS A 631 28.62 13.27 -5.03
CA LYS A 631 30.07 12.99 -4.94
C LYS A 631 30.40 11.51 -4.74
N GLY A 632 29.44 10.69 -4.27
CA GLY A 632 29.63 9.28 -4.05
C GLY A 632 30.49 8.90 -2.84
N SER A 633 31.02 9.87 -2.07
CA SER A 633 31.88 9.63 -0.91
C SER A 633 31.16 10.00 0.38
N TYR A 634 30.91 9.03 1.23
CA TYR A 634 30.19 9.17 2.49
C TYR A 634 31.01 8.60 3.64
N HIS A 635 30.51 8.71 4.87
CA HIS A 635 31.23 8.19 6.04
C HIS A 635 31.29 6.66 6.04
N SER A 636 30.13 6.02 5.90
CA SER A 636 30.02 4.54 5.99
C SER A 636 30.32 3.82 4.68
N THR A 637 30.25 4.49 3.54
CA THR A 637 30.38 3.84 2.24
C THR A 637 30.87 4.76 1.13
N ARG A 638 31.36 4.18 0.06
CA ARG A 638 31.71 4.86 -1.18
C ARG A 638 30.99 4.22 -2.36
N LEU A 639 30.37 5.07 -3.17
CA LEU A 639 29.66 4.67 -4.38
C LEU A 639 30.38 5.21 -5.61
N ALA A 640 30.65 4.35 -6.56
CA ALA A 640 31.06 4.71 -7.90
C ALA A 640 29.81 4.72 -8.79
N PHE A 641 29.28 5.92 -9.10
CA PHE A 641 28.12 6.04 -9.99
C PHE A 641 28.49 5.63 -11.41
N GLU A 642 27.67 4.82 -12.06
CA GLU A 642 27.94 4.23 -13.37
C GLU A 642 27.04 4.83 -14.44
N THR A 643 25.74 4.71 -14.28
CA THR A 643 24.73 5.11 -15.24
C THR A 643 23.60 5.87 -14.53
N VAL A 644 22.98 6.78 -15.25
CA VAL A 644 21.78 7.47 -14.82
C VAL A 644 20.78 7.48 -15.98
N TRP A 645 19.54 7.09 -15.67
CA TRP A 645 18.42 7.23 -16.61
C TRP A 645 17.58 8.42 -16.21
N THR A 646 17.22 9.26 -17.17
CA THR A 646 16.26 10.34 -16.97
C THR A 646 14.99 10.04 -17.73
N MET A 647 13.86 10.34 -17.13
CA MET A 647 12.56 10.27 -17.76
C MET A 647 12.07 11.69 -18.02
N ASP A 648 11.83 12.03 -19.30
CA ASP A 648 11.33 13.32 -19.71
C ASP A 648 9.91 13.55 -19.16
N GLU A 649 9.49 14.80 -19.03
CA GLU A 649 8.11 15.17 -18.68
C GLU A 649 7.07 14.64 -19.69
N THR A 650 7.50 14.31 -20.91
CA THR A 650 6.65 13.67 -21.92
C THR A 650 6.42 12.19 -21.68
N VAL A 651 7.23 11.53 -20.85
CA VAL A 651 7.00 10.13 -20.43
C VAL A 651 5.83 10.12 -19.44
N GLN A 652 4.62 10.15 -19.98
CA GLN A 652 3.37 10.23 -19.22
C GLN A 652 2.51 8.98 -19.46
N PRO A 653 1.73 8.60 -18.47
CA PRO A 653 1.78 9.03 -17.06
C PRO A 653 2.89 8.33 -16.28
N LEU A 654 3.69 9.06 -15.52
CA LEU A 654 4.77 8.49 -14.70
C LEU A 654 4.58 8.85 -13.22
N PHE A 655 5.48 9.65 -12.67
CA PHE A 655 5.39 10.15 -11.31
C PHE A 655 4.84 11.59 -11.30
N PRO A 656 4.16 12.00 -10.22
CA PRO A 656 3.75 13.41 -10.07
C PRO A 656 4.92 14.38 -10.01
N VAL A 657 6.12 13.86 -9.70
CA VAL A 657 7.39 14.61 -9.66
C VAL A 657 8.34 13.95 -10.65
N PRO A 658 9.07 14.72 -11.49
CA PRO A 658 10.05 14.14 -12.41
C PRO A 658 11.05 13.24 -11.68
N ALA A 659 11.31 12.07 -12.23
CA ALA A 659 12.14 11.02 -11.66
C ALA A 659 13.34 10.66 -12.53
N CYS A 660 14.33 10.02 -11.90
CA CYS A 660 15.47 9.41 -12.56
C CYS A 660 15.80 8.06 -11.91
N ALA A 661 16.45 7.16 -12.65
CA ALA A 661 17.03 5.96 -12.08
C ALA A 661 18.56 6.11 -12.00
N VAL A 662 19.14 5.80 -10.85
CA VAL A 662 20.57 5.97 -10.60
C VAL A 662 21.19 4.61 -10.32
N PHE A 663 22.27 4.29 -11.03
CA PHE A 663 23.03 3.06 -10.89
C PHE A 663 24.45 3.35 -10.38
N ALA A 664 24.87 2.61 -9.36
CA ALA A 664 26.19 2.75 -8.76
C ALA A 664 26.72 1.40 -8.25
N ARG A 665 28.02 1.28 -8.06
CA ARG A 665 28.63 0.14 -7.34
C ARG A 665 29.31 0.59 -6.06
N LYS A 666 29.22 -0.23 -5.01
CA LYS A 666 29.99 -0.04 -3.78
C LYS A 666 31.45 -0.40 -4.04
N ARG A 667 32.34 0.57 -3.98
CA ARG A 667 33.77 0.44 -4.32
C ARG A 667 34.67 1.06 -3.25
N ALA A 668 35.94 0.74 -3.26
CA ALA A 668 36.92 1.38 -2.39
C ALA A 668 37.12 2.88 -2.74
N THR A 669 36.93 3.24 -4.01
CA THR A 669 37.03 4.62 -4.50
C THR A 669 35.67 5.13 -4.98
N ALA A 670 35.31 6.35 -4.60
CA ALA A 670 34.10 7.01 -5.06
C ALA A 670 34.24 7.54 -6.50
N ARG A 671 33.15 7.51 -7.26
CA ARG A 671 33.03 8.22 -8.53
C ARG A 671 31.74 9.03 -8.50
N ALA A 672 31.82 10.32 -8.84
CA ALA A 672 30.68 11.21 -8.89
C ALA A 672 29.67 10.79 -9.98
N LEU A 673 28.45 11.34 -9.91
CA LEU A 673 27.45 11.15 -10.96
C LEU A 673 28.02 11.53 -12.34
N PRO A 674 27.77 10.73 -13.38
CA PRO A 674 28.24 11.00 -14.73
C PRO A 674 27.65 12.31 -15.27
N ASP A 675 28.39 12.98 -16.16
CA ASP A 675 27.92 14.19 -16.81
C ASP A 675 26.93 13.92 -17.94
N ASN A 676 26.97 12.71 -18.50
CA ASN A 676 26.02 12.25 -19.50
C ASN A 676 25.11 11.17 -18.94
N VAL A 677 23.87 11.16 -19.39
CA VAL A 677 22.81 10.25 -18.96
C VAL A 677 22.12 9.60 -20.14
N ARG A 678 21.41 8.50 -19.90
CA ARG A 678 20.47 7.89 -20.83
C ARG A 678 19.11 8.56 -20.62
N ALA A 679 18.53 9.13 -21.65
CA ALA A 679 17.25 9.82 -21.60
C ALA A 679 16.14 9.01 -22.25
N TYR A 680 15.03 8.83 -21.55
CA TYR A 680 13.79 8.26 -22.07
C TYR A 680 12.81 9.38 -22.36
N SER A 681 12.22 9.38 -23.55
CA SER A 681 11.17 10.32 -23.99
C SER A 681 10.04 9.57 -24.70
N GLY A 682 8.88 10.17 -24.81
CA GLY A 682 7.70 9.56 -25.46
C GLY A 682 6.49 9.53 -24.55
N THR A 683 5.36 9.05 -25.05
CA THR A 683 4.09 9.00 -24.31
C THR A 683 3.58 7.57 -24.22
N LEU A 684 3.39 7.07 -23.02
CA LEU A 684 2.79 5.77 -22.77
C LEU A 684 1.27 5.84 -22.88
N PRO A 685 0.58 4.80 -23.39
CA PRO A 685 -0.87 4.76 -23.44
C PRO A 685 -1.51 4.73 -22.04
N PHE A 686 -0.84 4.14 -21.06
CA PHE A 686 -1.21 4.13 -19.65
C PHE A 686 0.02 3.92 -18.77
N ARG A 687 -0.07 4.33 -17.49
CA ARG A 687 1.07 4.37 -16.56
C ARG A 687 1.72 3.01 -16.31
N ASP A 688 0.90 1.98 -16.14
CA ASP A 688 1.34 0.62 -15.83
C ASP A 688 1.40 -0.25 -17.08
N ALA A 689 1.84 0.35 -18.21
CA ALA A 689 2.09 -0.40 -19.44
C ALA A 689 3.13 -1.49 -19.19
N PRO A 690 2.96 -2.71 -19.74
CA PRO A 690 3.98 -3.72 -19.77
C PRO A 690 5.24 -3.25 -20.52
N GLU A 691 6.35 -3.94 -20.32
CA GLU A 691 7.65 -3.53 -20.86
C GLU A 691 7.69 -3.48 -22.39
N ASP A 692 7.07 -4.43 -23.07
CA ASP A 692 6.96 -4.50 -24.53
C ASP A 692 6.19 -3.29 -25.12
N ILE A 693 5.09 -2.89 -24.48
CA ILE A 693 4.35 -1.69 -24.85
C ILE A 693 5.22 -0.44 -24.59
N ALA A 694 5.92 -0.40 -23.47
CA ALA A 694 6.81 0.73 -23.16
C ALA A 694 7.95 0.84 -24.18
N ASP A 695 8.54 -0.27 -24.62
CA ASP A 695 9.58 -0.31 -25.66
C ASP A 695 9.07 0.18 -27.02
N ALA A 696 7.82 -0.08 -27.35
CA ALA A 696 7.20 0.41 -28.59
C ALA A 696 6.91 1.92 -28.59
N HIS A 697 6.74 2.53 -27.41
CA HIS A 697 6.32 3.93 -27.28
C HIS A 697 7.39 4.88 -26.76
N LEU A 698 8.47 4.37 -26.16
CA LEU A 698 9.54 5.18 -25.60
C LEU A 698 10.77 5.20 -26.52
N LEU A 699 11.29 6.42 -26.70
CA LEU A 699 12.58 6.63 -27.38
C LEU A 699 13.69 6.74 -26.33
N VAL A 700 14.78 6.05 -26.59
CA VAL A 700 15.99 6.08 -25.77
C VAL A 700 17.07 6.87 -26.47
N THR A 701 17.62 7.88 -25.82
CA THR A 701 18.74 8.67 -26.31
C THR A 701 19.91 8.53 -25.34
N GLU A 702 21.04 8.05 -25.86
CA GLU A 702 22.26 7.89 -25.07
C GLU A 702 23.10 9.19 -25.04
N ASN A 703 23.93 9.32 -24.02
CA ASN A 703 24.92 10.41 -23.89
C ASN A 703 24.30 11.83 -23.89
N VAL A 704 23.09 11.97 -23.36
CA VAL A 704 22.47 13.29 -23.18
C VAL A 704 23.14 14.00 -22.00
N PRO A 705 23.48 15.31 -22.12
CA PRO A 705 24.01 16.05 -20.97
C PRO A 705 23.08 15.99 -19.78
N ARG A 706 23.62 15.68 -18.61
CA ARG A 706 22.86 15.65 -17.36
C ARG A 706 22.22 17.01 -17.09
N PRO A 707 20.93 17.05 -16.69
CA PRO A 707 20.26 18.29 -16.31
C PRO A 707 21.08 19.05 -15.26
N ALA A 708 21.58 20.24 -15.63
CA ALA A 708 22.28 21.12 -14.71
C ALA A 708 21.28 22.06 -14.03
N GLU A 709 21.60 22.48 -12.80
CA GLU A 709 20.91 23.65 -12.22
C GLU A 709 21.14 24.79 -13.21
N ALA A 710 20.05 25.43 -13.69
CA ALA A 710 20.17 26.53 -14.63
C ALA A 710 21.00 27.66 -13.98
N VAL A 711 22.28 27.59 -14.21
CA VAL A 711 23.19 28.72 -13.90
C VAL A 711 22.86 29.72 -14.98
N HIS A 712 22.00 30.67 -14.69
CA HIS A 712 21.85 31.84 -15.52
C HIS A 712 23.22 32.55 -15.50
N SER A 713 23.98 32.31 -16.53
CA SER A 713 25.28 32.95 -16.75
C SER A 713 25.21 34.47 -16.95
N GLY A 714 24.01 35.00 -17.16
CA GLY A 714 23.69 36.40 -17.03
C GLY A 714 22.98 36.64 -15.71
N GLY A 715 23.59 37.29 -14.75
CA GLY A 715 22.94 37.60 -13.49
C GLY A 715 21.57 38.25 -13.72
N SER A 716 20.51 37.63 -13.23
CA SER A 716 19.18 38.26 -13.26
C SER A 716 19.28 39.70 -12.79
N PRO A 717 18.81 40.71 -13.56
CA PRO A 717 18.84 42.11 -13.17
C PRO A 717 18.13 42.36 -11.83
N TYR A 718 17.44 41.37 -11.35
CA TYR A 718 16.76 41.37 -10.05
C TYR A 718 17.56 40.69 -8.93
N ARG A 719 18.72 40.05 -9.21
CA ARG A 719 19.52 39.31 -8.21
C ARG A 719 19.94 40.17 -7.03
N THR A 720 20.22 41.45 -7.27
CA THR A 720 20.55 42.44 -6.23
C THR A 720 19.32 42.98 -5.50
N LYS A 721 18.12 42.84 -6.12
CA LYS A 721 16.86 43.35 -5.58
C LYS A 721 16.08 42.29 -4.76
N PHE A 722 16.40 40.99 -4.93
CA PHE A 722 15.79 39.88 -4.21
C PHE A 722 16.89 39.07 -3.53
N ARG A 723 17.00 39.22 -2.21
CA ARG A 723 17.81 38.31 -1.39
C ARG A 723 17.02 37.07 -1.06
N ASN A 724 17.64 35.90 -1.23
CA ASN A 724 17.08 34.63 -0.81
C ASN A 724 16.84 34.69 0.71
N GLY A 725 15.59 34.58 1.16
CA GLY A 725 15.23 34.73 2.55
C GLY A 725 14.47 36.02 2.89
N ALA A 726 14.30 36.97 1.95
CA ALA A 726 13.27 37.99 2.09
C ALA A 726 11.90 37.36 1.91
N THR A 727 11.42 36.77 2.97
CA THR A 727 10.02 36.31 3.03
C THR A 727 9.19 37.56 3.13
N LEU A 728 8.51 37.94 2.03
CA LEU A 728 7.46 38.94 2.07
C LEU A 728 6.32 38.37 2.90
N PHE A 729 6.43 38.50 4.19
CA PHE A 729 5.38 38.20 5.16
C PHE A 729 4.64 39.48 5.56
N PRO A 730 3.34 39.37 5.72
CA PRO A 730 2.50 38.18 5.53
C PRO A 730 2.09 37.99 4.06
N ARG A 731 2.13 36.76 3.56
CA ARG A 731 1.70 36.40 2.21
C ARG A 731 0.29 36.92 1.86
N MET A 732 -0.57 37.09 2.87
CA MET A 732 -1.91 37.67 2.73
C MET A 732 -1.93 39.09 2.16
N LEU A 733 -0.83 39.86 2.24
CA LEU A 733 -0.73 41.18 1.64
C LEU A 733 -0.39 41.15 0.15
N ILE A 734 0.10 40.00 -0.34
CA ILE A 734 0.62 39.85 -1.70
C ILE A 734 -0.38 39.06 -2.58
N PHE A 735 -0.99 38.03 -2.01
CA PHE A 735 -1.97 37.22 -2.72
C PHE A 735 -3.38 37.71 -2.41
N VAL A 736 -3.98 38.40 -3.37
CA VAL A 736 -5.32 38.94 -3.26
C VAL A 736 -6.23 38.38 -4.34
N GLU A 737 -7.50 38.20 -4.03
CA GLU A 737 -8.54 37.82 -4.96
C GLU A 737 -9.41 39.06 -5.26
N ARG A 738 -9.72 39.30 -6.52
CA ARG A 738 -10.69 40.29 -6.92
C ARG A 738 -12.08 39.83 -6.46
N THR A 739 -12.79 40.65 -5.73
CA THR A 739 -14.18 40.41 -5.38
C THR A 739 -15.09 40.88 -6.50
N LYS A 740 -16.20 40.18 -6.77
CA LYS A 740 -17.17 40.59 -7.77
C LYS A 740 -17.71 41.98 -7.43
N VAL A 741 -17.68 42.88 -8.38
CA VAL A 741 -18.03 44.32 -8.24
C VAL A 741 -19.43 44.51 -7.71
N GLU A 742 -20.38 43.67 -8.14
CA GLU A 742 -21.79 43.73 -7.77
C GLU A 742 -22.13 43.59 -6.28
N LYS A 743 -21.24 42.95 -5.51
CA LYS A 743 -21.47 42.71 -4.07
C LYS A 743 -20.89 43.77 -3.13
N LEU A 744 -20.02 44.67 -3.60
CA LEU A 744 -19.25 45.53 -2.66
C LEU A 744 -18.98 46.97 -3.23
N GLY A 745 -19.57 47.43 -4.33
CA GLY A 745 -19.50 48.83 -4.77
C GLY A 745 -18.12 49.30 -5.22
N GLY A 746 -17.26 48.47 -5.78
CA GLY A 746 -15.99 48.86 -6.39
C GLY A 746 -16.12 49.15 -7.87
N ASP A 747 -15.52 50.24 -8.37
CA ASP A 747 -15.46 50.57 -9.81
C ASP A 747 -14.33 49.78 -10.52
N SER A 748 -14.29 49.83 -11.85
CA SER A 748 -13.28 49.14 -12.66
C SER A 748 -11.86 49.68 -12.48
N GLY A 749 -11.69 50.92 -12.03
CA GLY A 749 -10.39 51.57 -11.80
C GLY A 749 -9.79 51.31 -10.43
N SER A 750 -10.65 50.93 -9.46
CA SER A 750 -10.25 50.65 -8.09
C SER A 750 -10.92 49.38 -7.54
N PRO A 751 -10.57 48.20 -8.06
CA PRO A 751 -11.24 46.98 -7.66
C PRO A 751 -11.06 46.66 -6.17
N LEU A 752 -12.13 46.24 -5.53
CA LEU A 752 -12.06 45.75 -4.16
C LEU A 752 -11.44 44.36 -4.16
N VAL A 753 -10.37 44.20 -3.40
CA VAL A 753 -9.64 42.93 -3.28
C VAL A 753 -9.68 42.41 -1.85
N LYS A 754 -9.70 41.10 -1.67
CA LYS A 754 -9.54 40.42 -0.39
C LYS A 754 -8.29 39.55 -0.38
N SER A 755 -7.61 39.45 0.73
CA SER A 755 -6.45 38.59 0.87
C SER A 755 -6.83 37.11 0.66
N ARG A 756 -6.01 36.39 -0.12
CA ARG A 756 -6.11 34.93 -0.28
C ARG A 756 -5.27 34.23 0.79
N ARG A 757 -5.87 33.37 1.59
CA ARG A 757 -5.16 32.54 2.55
C ARG A 757 -4.69 31.25 1.88
N SER A 758 -3.46 30.83 2.16
CA SER A 758 -2.98 29.49 1.77
C SER A 758 -3.70 28.42 2.60
N SER A 759 -3.66 27.18 2.14
CA SER A 759 -4.22 26.04 2.89
C SER A 759 -3.55 25.87 4.27
N GLN A 760 -2.26 26.20 4.39
CA GLN A 760 -1.52 26.17 5.65
C GLN A 760 -1.96 27.26 6.64
N GLU A 761 -2.29 28.45 6.15
CA GLU A 761 -2.79 29.55 6.99
C GLU A 761 -4.24 29.33 7.46
N LYS A 762 -4.99 28.45 6.81
CA LYS A 762 -6.33 28.03 7.27
C LYS A 762 -6.23 27.16 8.54
N CYS A 763 -5.13 26.44 8.73
CA CYS A 763 -4.89 25.58 9.88
C CYS A 763 -4.42 26.36 11.14
N LEU A 764 -3.90 27.58 10.99
CA LEU A 764 -3.38 28.40 12.10
C LEU A 764 -4.42 29.21 12.87
N GLY A 765 -5.71 28.87 12.78
CA GLY A 765 -6.77 29.41 13.61
C GLY A 765 -7.44 30.69 13.10
N LYS A 766 -8.66 30.91 13.59
CA LYS A 766 -9.60 31.97 13.18
C LYS A 766 -9.20 33.41 13.49
N THR A 767 -8.01 33.69 13.99
CA THR A 767 -7.65 34.95 14.68
C THR A 767 -6.99 36.02 13.80
N SER A 768 -6.62 35.76 12.55
CA SER A 768 -6.05 36.81 11.71
C SER A 768 -7.13 37.57 10.93
N PRO A 769 -7.24 38.90 11.05
CA PRO A 769 -8.24 39.68 10.33
C PRO A 769 -8.03 39.60 8.82
N ARG A 770 -9.12 39.41 8.06
CA ARG A 770 -9.10 39.52 6.60
C ARG A 770 -8.93 41.00 6.23
N LEU A 771 -7.84 41.33 5.56
CA LEU A 771 -7.65 42.62 4.95
C LEU A 771 -8.59 42.79 3.73
N LYS A 772 -9.48 43.78 3.78
CA LYS A 772 -10.25 44.22 2.59
C LYS A 772 -9.80 45.66 2.34
N LYS A 773 -9.26 45.96 1.17
CA LYS A 773 -8.80 47.28 0.80
C LYS A 773 -9.04 47.57 -0.67
N ARG A 774 -9.34 48.82 -1.02
CA ARG A 774 -9.33 49.29 -2.40
C ARG A 774 -7.90 49.56 -2.85
N TRP A 775 -7.57 49.08 -4.05
CA TRP A 775 -6.25 49.24 -4.64
C TRP A 775 -6.37 49.92 -6.00
N ASN A 776 -5.45 50.83 -6.27
CA ASN A 776 -5.39 51.50 -7.57
C ASN A 776 -4.97 50.46 -8.63
N LEU A 777 -5.63 50.49 -9.78
CA LEU A 777 -5.41 49.51 -10.86
C LEU A 777 -3.96 49.50 -11.36
N ASN A 778 -3.31 50.66 -11.41
CA ASN A 778 -1.91 50.76 -11.80
C ASN A 778 -0.93 50.08 -10.85
N LEU A 779 -1.24 50.05 -9.57
CA LEU A 779 -0.47 49.27 -8.59
C LEU A 779 -0.77 47.77 -8.70
N PHE A 780 -2.01 47.42 -9.01
CA PHE A 780 -2.44 46.03 -9.18
C PHE A 780 -1.78 45.40 -10.41
N VAL A 781 -1.72 46.11 -11.53
CA VAL A 781 -1.04 45.65 -12.77
C VAL A 781 0.45 45.45 -12.54
N ARG A 782 1.13 46.33 -11.79
CA ARG A 782 2.56 46.14 -11.45
C ARG A 782 2.80 44.90 -10.55
N PHE A 783 1.90 44.61 -9.64
CA PHE A 783 1.99 43.39 -8.83
C PHE A 783 1.62 42.10 -9.57
N CYS A 784 0.65 42.15 -10.48
CA CYS A 784 0.28 41.02 -11.33
C CYS A 784 1.33 40.70 -12.39
N TRP A 785 2.05 41.68 -12.92
CA TRP A 785 3.15 41.45 -13.87
C TRP A 785 4.31 40.65 -13.23
N VAL A 786 4.59 40.89 -11.99
CA VAL A 786 5.58 40.07 -11.24
C VAL A 786 5.08 38.61 -11.07
N LYS A 787 3.76 38.39 -11.05
CA LYS A 787 3.16 37.04 -10.94
C LYS A 787 3.22 36.26 -12.27
N VAL A 788 3.07 36.93 -13.40
CA VAL A 788 3.12 36.28 -14.72
C VAL A 788 4.53 35.79 -15.06
N LEU A 789 5.57 36.51 -14.60
CA LEU A 789 6.96 36.09 -14.79
C LEU A 789 7.38 34.84 -13.97
N PHE A 790 6.62 34.47 -12.91
CA PHE A 790 6.89 33.27 -12.11
C PHE A 790 6.04 32.06 -12.48
N LEU A 791 4.99 32.24 -13.31
CA LEU A 791 4.09 31.15 -13.72
C LEU A 791 4.34 30.62 -15.15
N THR A 792 5.26 31.24 -15.89
CA THR A 792 5.59 30.84 -17.27
C THR A 792 7.01 30.29 -17.41
N ARG A 793 7.64 29.87 -16.31
CA ARG A 793 8.86 29.04 -16.37
C ARG A 793 8.96 28.06 -15.21
#